data_764f322e86b697919ac47c40abf8d9ac
#
_entry.id   764f322e86b697919ac47c40abf8d9ac
#
_cell.length_a   1.000
_cell.length_b   1.000
_cell.length_c   1.000
_cell.angle_alpha   90.00
_cell.angle_beta   90.00
_cell.angle_gamma   90.00
#
_symmetry.space_group_name_H-M   'P 1'
#
loop_
_entity.id
_entity.type
_entity.pdbx_description
1 polymer ?
#
loop_
_entity_poly.entity_id
_entity_poly.type
_entity_poly.pdbx_seq_one_letter_code
_entity_poly.pdbx_strand_id
1 'polypeptide(L)'
;VTGGPEGEAAAQAGWAAEVAARVYPREPTVRPGGRLVLHVSTTESRYRVAFFQVGLQTVHLGTSSPRRGYDVPPGLPDQDWGWPPEEFDIPDSWPGGVYLAVITAADAVIAEAPAVDARSGRALFVVRCQPGDAPPILYKLSWATYHAYNASGGGSMYHTASFVPAASTTVLTTRRPGGGTGGQPSFPDAVDVYDRSSPREGFAHWDLPMIRWLEREGVAVDFCTDLDLHRDPDLLAGYRLLLSVGHDEYWSAPMRQAVQKFVALGGNVAFFSGNTSWWRIEFADNGDMVCVHPPVSHPQGGQWWRTAPENAMTGVSYRQGGGWWDGPRDPVGYTVQHGGHWVYEGLGLRTGDTFGAEERLVGYECDGAKLDRGPGGHLRTAGTDGTPLQLAVLGVAHLGEGWQDRPAGAAANAVLGAYSAIGTVFTCGTTDWPRVLEQGNPVVAGVTRNVLRRLVNRGVRVAGPFPARHGHCLAVAGESATFHVALGRPVGEGTRFRWTVSVGDRPAEAVDGGLRCAVTVPDEPGLLTVTVLVEDEEECLFGWTTMPVLSRRQAAQVDVLCGLRDLVIAAVPALVPTAEVGVGNRPFGDPRWDPVRDGLRKPMAVDTFREVLIRADQLARIAAAFVHQGQEEAR
;
A
#
# COMPACT_ATOMS: atom_id res chain seq x y z
N VAL A 1 29.09 -11.60 -6.83
CA VAL A 1 30.27 -11.28 -7.66
C VAL A 1 31.20 -10.48 -6.79
N THR A 2 32.34 -11.06 -6.40
CA THR A 2 33.37 -10.44 -5.58
C THR A 2 34.15 -9.44 -6.43
N GLY A 3 33.73 -8.17 -6.42
CA GLY A 3 34.59 -7.06 -6.84
C GLY A 3 35.63 -6.85 -5.76
N GLY A 4 36.93 -6.91 -6.11
CA GLY A 4 38.01 -6.68 -5.18
C GLY A 4 38.10 -5.20 -4.75
N PRO A 5 38.83 -4.89 -3.65
CA PRO A 5 38.90 -3.53 -3.08
C PRO A 5 39.40 -2.43 -4.03
N GLU A 6 40.01 -2.81 -5.15
CA GLU A 6 40.45 -1.86 -6.19
C GLU A 6 39.30 -1.35 -7.06
N GLY A 7 38.20 -2.14 -7.24
CA GLY A 7 37.02 -1.73 -7.97
C GLY A 7 36.14 -0.76 -7.16
N GLU A 8 36.06 -0.93 -5.84
CA GLU A 8 35.31 -0.04 -4.94
C GLU A 8 35.98 1.33 -4.79
N ALA A 9 37.32 1.37 -4.70
CA ALA A 9 38.07 2.62 -4.64
C ALA A 9 38.00 3.40 -5.96
N ALA A 10 37.96 2.70 -7.10
CA ALA A 10 37.83 3.31 -8.42
C ALA A 10 36.42 3.85 -8.66
N ALA A 11 35.38 3.16 -8.22
CA ALA A 11 33.99 3.63 -8.29
C ALA A 11 33.74 4.86 -7.39
N GLN A 12 34.35 4.91 -6.20
CA GLN A 12 34.29 6.07 -5.32
C GLN A 12 35.09 7.26 -5.82
N ALA A 13 36.27 7.01 -6.40
CA ALA A 13 37.07 8.07 -7.01
C ALA A 13 36.40 8.65 -8.26
N GLY A 14 35.77 7.81 -9.09
CA GLY A 14 34.97 8.23 -10.25
C GLY A 14 33.78 9.09 -9.83
N TRP A 15 33.03 8.66 -8.81
CA TRP A 15 31.88 9.43 -8.31
C TRP A 15 32.28 10.81 -7.75
N ALA A 16 33.36 10.88 -6.99
CA ALA A 16 33.86 12.16 -6.46
C ALA A 16 34.36 13.12 -7.54
N ALA A 17 34.84 12.59 -8.66
CA ALA A 17 35.38 13.38 -9.77
C ALA A 17 34.30 13.90 -10.74
N GLU A 18 33.17 13.20 -10.86
CA GLU A 18 32.09 13.56 -11.79
C GLU A 18 31.10 14.59 -11.23
N VAL A 19 31.10 14.85 -9.91
CA VAL A 19 30.11 15.67 -9.24
C VAL A 19 30.61 17.08 -9.01
N ALA A 20 30.22 18.03 -9.87
CA ALA A 20 30.48 19.45 -9.68
C ALA A 20 29.70 20.08 -8.49
N ALA A 21 28.56 19.49 -8.12
CA ALA A 21 27.72 19.98 -7.03
C ALA A 21 26.90 18.83 -6.38
N ARG A 22 26.63 18.97 -5.09
CA ARG A 22 25.76 18.11 -4.30
C ARG A 22 24.87 18.95 -3.40
N VAL A 23 23.62 18.54 -3.16
CA VAL A 23 22.66 19.32 -2.39
C VAL A 23 21.64 18.42 -1.70
N TYR A 24 21.18 18.82 -0.52
CA TYR A 24 20.06 18.20 0.17
C TYR A 24 19.26 19.26 0.96
N PRO A 25 17.94 19.08 1.13
CA PRO A 25 17.15 19.95 1.99
C PRO A 25 17.32 19.52 3.46
N ARG A 26 17.26 20.50 4.38
CA ARG A 26 17.21 20.19 5.83
C ARG A 26 15.94 19.45 6.19
N GLU A 27 14.83 19.93 5.66
CA GLU A 27 13.50 19.30 5.78
C GLU A 27 12.97 19.07 4.36
N PRO A 28 12.40 17.90 4.08
CA PRO A 28 11.94 17.57 2.73
C PRO A 28 10.66 18.32 2.34
N THR A 29 10.01 18.98 3.28
CA THR A 29 8.70 19.62 3.09
C THR A 29 8.71 21.06 3.58
N VAL A 30 8.07 21.94 2.81
CA VAL A 30 7.87 23.36 3.14
C VAL A 30 6.45 23.79 2.73
N ARG A 31 5.96 24.91 3.25
CA ARG A 31 4.71 25.54 2.81
C ARG A 31 4.99 26.81 2.00
N PRO A 32 4.06 27.27 1.15
CA PRO A 32 4.12 28.60 0.56
C PRO A 32 4.29 29.67 1.66
N GLY A 33 5.10 30.69 1.42
CA GLY A 33 5.49 31.68 2.41
C GLY A 33 6.49 31.20 3.46
N GLY A 34 6.83 29.91 3.45
CA GLY A 34 7.80 29.33 4.36
C GLY A 34 9.25 29.43 3.87
N ARG A 35 10.16 28.87 4.63
CA ARG A 35 11.60 28.94 4.35
C ARG A 35 12.16 27.54 4.08
N LEU A 36 12.72 27.36 2.90
CA LEU A 36 13.48 26.17 2.52
C LEU A 36 14.96 26.38 2.90
N VAL A 37 15.54 25.41 3.57
CA VAL A 37 16.98 25.39 3.87
C VAL A 37 17.64 24.29 3.06
N LEU A 38 18.57 24.66 2.20
CA LEU A 38 19.39 23.73 1.42
C LEU A 38 20.82 23.73 1.93
N HIS A 39 21.42 22.56 1.93
CA HIS A 39 22.83 22.36 2.23
C HIS A 39 23.56 22.00 0.94
N VAL A 40 24.54 22.82 0.54
CA VAL A 40 25.19 22.71 -0.78
C VAL A 40 26.70 22.53 -0.62
N SER A 41 27.24 21.58 -1.37
CA SER A 41 28.67 21.44 -1.61
C SER A 41 28.95 21.51 -3.11
N THR A 42 29.89 22.37 -3.54
CA THR A 42 30.24 22.51 -4.95
C THR A 42 31.67 23.03 -5.10
N THR A 43 32.33 22.59 -6.15
CA THR A 43 33.65 23.09 -6.57
C THR A 43 33.57 24.45 -7.28
N GLU A 44 32.38 24.87 -7.68
CA GLU A 44 32.15 26.20 -8.27
C GLU A 44 32.40 27.29 -7.23
N SER A 45 33.19 28.33 -7.57
CA SER A 45 33.42 29.46 -6.67
C SER A 45 32.14 30.25 -6.37
N ARG A 46 31.21 30.27 -7.32
CA ARG A 46 29.88 30.87 -7.21
C ARG A 46 28.86 29.98 -7.93
N TYR A 47 27.69 29.86 -7.35
CA TYR A 47 26.58 29.05 -7.91
C TYR A 47 25.25 29.79 -7.75
N ARG A 48 24.22 29.27 -8.40
CA ARG A 48 22.80 29.62 -8.19
C ARG A 48 22.00 28.36 -7.95
N VAL A 49 20.84 28.52 -7.35
CA VAL A 49 19.83 27.46 -7.24
C VAL A 49 18.68 27.82 -8.16
N ALA A 50 18.42 26.99 -9.14
CA ALA A 50 17.25 27.06 -9.98
C ALA A 50 16.15 26.15 -9.45
N PHE A 51 14.94 26.65 -9.35
CA PHE A 51 13.79 25.93 -8.81
C PHE A 51 12.83 25.54 -9.93
N PHE A 52 12.41 24.29 -9.89
CA PHE A 52 11.48 23.75 -10.88
C PHE A 52 10.34 23.05 -10.17
N GLN A 53 9.11 23.25 -10.63
CA GLN A 53 7.99 22.38 -10.29
C GLN A 53 7.99 21.18 -11.23
N VAL A 54 7.86 19.99 -10.66
CA VAL A 54 7.90 18.72 -11.39
C VAL A 54 6.49 18.19 -11.57
N GLY A 55 6.12 17.88 -12.81
CA GLY A 55 4.81 17.36 -13.15
C GLY A 55 4.78 16.81 -14.57
N LEU A 56 3.67 16.97 -15.27
CA LEU A 56 3.55 16.59 -16.69
C LEU A 56 4.61 17.29 -17.53
N GLN A 57 4.87 18.55 -17.20
CA GLN A 57 6.02 19.30 -17.65
C GLN A 57 6.82 19.76 -16.44
N THR A 58 8.13 19.82 -16.56
CA THR A 58 8.99 20.44 -15.54
C THR A 58 9.09 21.93 -15.83
N VAL A 59 8.54 22.77 -14.93
CA VAL A 59 8.40 24.21 -15.13
C VAL A 59 9.41 24.96 -14.28
N HIS A 60 10.23 25.81 -14.91
CA HIS A 60 11.15 26.72 -14.21
C HIS A 60 10.37 27.84 -13.53
N LEU A 61 10.55 28.00 -12.21
CA LEU A 61 9.82 29.00 -11.41
C LEU A 61 10.67 30.20 -11.00
N GLY A 62 11.99 30.02 -10.98
CA GLY A 62 12.91 31.09 -10.63
C GLY A 62 14.30 30.58 -10.31
N THR A 63 15.24 31.53 -10.22
CA THR A 63 16.64 31.24 -9.91
C THR A 63 17.11 32.21 -8.83
N SER A 64 17.84 31.71 -7.84
CA SER A 64 18.37 32.55 -6.76
C SER A 64 19.40 33.56 -7.24
N SER A 65 19.68 34.56 -6.43
CA SER A 65 20.91 35.36 -6.58
C SER A 65 22.14 34.47 -6.45
N PRO A 66 23.30 34.86 -7.04
CA PRO A 66 24.52 34.10 -6.92
C PRO A 66 24.96 33.93 -5.45
N ARG A 67 25.35 32.74 -5.09
CA ARG A 67 25.87 32.33 -3.77
C ARG A 67 27.35 31.94 -3.88
N ARG A 68 28.07 32.04 -2.79
CA ARG A 68 29.45 31.54 -2.70
C ARG A 68 29.45 30.02 -2.55
N GLY A 69 30.26 29.35 -3.37
CA GLY A 69 30.43 27.91 -3.28
C GLY A 69 31.50 27.49 -2.29
N TYR A 70 31.32 26.29 -1.76
CA TYR A 70 32.25 25.62 -0.88
C TYR A 70 32.31 24.16 -1.26
N ASP A 71 33.50 23.63 -1.46
CA ASP A 71 33.71 22.21 -1.63
C ASP A 71 33.89 21.57 -0.25
N VAL A 72 32.83 20.96 0.24
CA VAL A 72 32.78 20.30 1.54
C VAL A 72 32.71 18.78 1.32
N PRO A 73 33.62 18.01 1.92
CA PRO A 73 33.60 16.56 1.73
C PRO A 73 32.29 15.94 2.24
N PRO A 74 31.91 14.76 1.70
CA PRO A 74 30.79 13.99 2.21
C PRO A 74 31.07 13.52 3.64
N GLY A 75 30.01 13.46 4.46
CA GLY A 75 30.04 12.80 5.77
C GLY A 75 29.78 11.30 5.67
N LEU A 76 29.69 10.64 6.82
CA LEU A 76 29.29 9.25 6.93
C LEU A 76 27.76 9.10 6.81
N PRO A 77 27.24 7.91 6.46
CA PRO A 77 25.81 7.71 6.23
C PRO A 77 24.94 7.86 7.48
N ASP A 78 25.52 7.76 8.66
CA ASP A 78 24.87 7.85 9.97
C ASP A 78 25.10 9.20 10.69
N GLN A 79 25.67 10.18 10.02
CA GLN A 79 25.99 11.50 10.58
C GLN A 79 25.35 12.60 9.77
N ASP A 80 24.83 13.62 10.44
CA ASP A 80 24.45 14.88 9.76
C ASP A 80 25.71 15.47 9.10
N TRP A 81 25.65 15.68 7.79
CA TRP A 81 26.81 16.18 7.04
C TRP A 81 27.15 17.63 7.35
N GLY A 82 26.19 18.36 7.97
CA GLY A 82 26.45 19.69 8.53
C GLY A 82 27.01 20.73 7.53
N TRP A 83 26.76 20.54 6.23
CA TRP A 83 27.20 21.51 5.23
C TRP A 83 26.62 22.89 5.47
N PRO A 84 27.24 23.98 5.01
CA PRO A 84 26.72 25.32 5.19
C PRO A 84 25.26 25.43 4.74
N PRO A 85 24.36 25.97 5.60
CA PRO A 85 22.96 26.14 5.23
C PRO A 85 22.79 27.38 4.37
N GLU A 86 21.94 27.28 3.36
CA GLU A 86 21.47 28.37 2.51
C GLU A 86 19.95 28.46 2.61
N GLU A 87 19.46 29.63 2.94
CA GLU A 87 18.02 29.86 3.15
C GLU A 87 17.38 30.49 1.91
N PHE A 88 16.18 30.00 1.57
CA PHE A 88 15.38 30.48 0.45
C PHE A 88 13.92 30.64 0.90
N ASP A 89 13.40 31.85 0.75
CA ASP A 89 11.98 32.10 0.98
C ASP A 89 11.17 31.56 -0.19
N ILE A 90 10.20 30.70 0.11
CA ILE A 90 9.29 30.12 -0.88
C ILE A 90 8.12 31.10 -1.08
N PRO A 91 7.88 31.58 -2.32
CA PRO A 91 6.79 32.51 -2.59
C PRO A 91 5.41 31.93 -2.18
N ASP A 92 4.53 32.80 -1.68
CA ASP A 92 3.14 32.42 -1.39
C ASP A 92 2.37 31.92 -2.63
N SER A 93 2.82 32.35 -3.81
CA SER A 93 2.21 31.99 -5.09
C SER A 93 2.60 30.61 -5.61
N TRP A 94 3.54 29.92 -4.96
CA TRP A 94 3.91 28.58 -5.41
C TRP A 94 2.83 27.59 -5.02
N PRO A 95 2.28 26.85 -6.00
CA PRO A 95 1.27 25.83 -5.71
C PRO A 95 1.83 24.65 -4.94
N GLY A 96 0.96 23.87 -4.32
CA GLY A 96 1.34 22.55 -3.79
C GLY A 96 1.90 21.66 -4.90
N GLY A 97 2.93 20.86 -4.60
CA GLY A 97 3.55 20.02 -5.59
C GLY A 97 4.91 19.46 -5.18
N VAL A 98 5.51 18.70 -6.08
CA VAL A 98 6.89 18.23 -5.94
C VAL A 98 7.81 19.18 -6.72
N TYR A 99 8.93 19.51 -6.11
CA TYR A 99 9.86 20.51 -6.60
C TYR A 99 11.28 19.96 -6.66
N LEU A 100 12.05 20.53 -7.59
CA LEU A 100 13.46 20.23 -7.77
C LEU A 100 14.27 21.51 -7.60
N ALA A 101 15.22 21.49 -6.67
CA ALA A 101 16.28 22.49 -6.57
C ALA A 101 17.51 21.98 -7.32
N VAL A 102 18.00 22.75 -8.30
CA VAL A 102 19.12 22.39 -9.16
C VAL A 102 20.23 23.41 -8.98
N ILE A 103 21.43 22.92 -8.65
CA ILE A 103 22.63 23.75 -8.54
C ILE A 103 23.19 24.00 -9.93
N THR A 104 23.40 25.27 -10.27
CA THR A 104 23.97 25.70 -11.55
C THR A 104 25.13 26.65 -11.33
N ALA A 105 26.06 26.72 -12.27
CA ALA A 105 27.09 27.76 -12.24
C ALA A 105 26.44 29.16 -12.28
N ALA A 106 27.10 30.17 -11.68
CA ALA A 106 26.51 31.49 -11.51
C ALA A 106 26.18 32.22 -12.82
N ASP A 107 26.88 31.89 -13.90
CA ASP A 107 26.75 32.43 -15.25
C ASP A 107 26.02 31.48 -16.22
N ALA A 108 25.61 30.31 -15.76
CA ALA A 108 24.87 29.34 -16.58
C ALA A 108 23.51 29.92 -17.03
N VAL A 109 23.20 29.72 -18.30
CA VAL A 109 21.89 30.01 -18.87
C VAL A 109 21.07 28.71 -18.80
N ILE A 110 19.91 28.79 -18.15
CA ILE A 110 18.96 27.64 -18.08
C ILE A 110 18.15 27.68 -19.38
N ALA A 111 18.58 26.92 -20.37
CA ALA A 111 17.89 26.84 -21.66
C ALA A 111 16.75 25.83 -21.69
N GLU A 112 16.87 24.75 -20.91
CA GLU A 112 15.91 23.64 -20.85
C GLU A 112 15.67 23.22 -19.40
N ALA A 113 14.48 22.65 -19.14
CA ALA A 113 14.20 22.02 -17.87
C ALA A 113 15.09 20.78 -17.69
N PRO A 114 15.69 20.57 -16.51
CA PRO A 114 16.54 19.41 -16.28
C PRO A 114 15.70 18.13 -16.32
N ALA A 115 16.31 17.04 -16.78
CA ALA A 115 15.71 15.74 -16.57
C ALA A 115 15.56 15.46 -15.07
N VAL A 116 14.45 14.87 -14.67
CA VAL A 116 14.24 14.42 -13.29
C VAL A 116 14.83 13.02 -13.18
N ASP A 117 16.11 12.95 -12.87
CA ASP A 117 16.87 11.71 -12.77
C ASP A 117 17.75 11.72 -11.50
N ALA A 118 18.51 10.65 -11.30
CA ALA A 118 19.37 10.47 -10.13
C ALA A 118 20.65 11.32 -10.12
N ARG A 119 20.85 12.22 -11.09
CA ARG A 119 22.10 13.00 -11.17
C ARG A 119 22.29 13.89 -9.96
N SER A 120 23.54 14.05 -9.59
CA SER A 120 23.92 14.93 -8.48
C SER A 120 23.68 16.42 -8.79
N GLY A 121 23.75 17.25 -7.74
CA GLY A 121 23.44 18.66 -7.86
C GLY A 121 21.94 18.98 -7.89
N ARG A 122 21.09 18.01 -7.57
CA ARG A 122 19.64 18.13 -7.52
C ARG A 122 19.11 17.66 -6.18
N ALA A 123 18.12 18.37 -5.64
CA ALA A 123 17.42 17.99 -4.42
C ALA A 123 15.91 18.07 -4.65
N LEU A 124 15.22 17.01 -4.28
CA LEU A 124 13.77 16.95 -4.28
C LEU A 124 13.22 17.52 -2.97
N PHE A 125 12.14 18.29 -3.05
CA PHE A 125 11.38 18.74 -1.90
C PHE A 125 9.91 18.93 -2.25
N VAL A 126 9.07 18.98 -1.23
CA VAL A 126 7.62 19.13 -1.36
C VAL A 126 7.21 20.52 -0.90
N VAL A 127 6.40 21.21 -1.69
CA VAL A 127 5.62 22.35 -1.24
C VAL A 127 4.19 21.84 -0.99
N ARG A 128 3.75 21.87 0.27
CA ARG A 128 2.40 21.44 0.65
C ARG A 128 1.40 22.57 0.45
N CYS A 129 0.17 22.23 0.09
CA CYS A 129 -0.90 23.21 0.03
C CYS A 129 -1.13 23.89 1.39
N GLN A 130 -1.62 25.13 1.38
CA GLN A 130 -2.10 25.78 2.60
C GLN A 130 -3.32 25.03 3.16
N PRO A 131 -3.48 24.95 4.50
CA PRO A 131 -4.70 24.42 5.09
C PRO A 131 -5.92 25.18 4.56
N GLY A 132 -6.91 24.46 4.05
CA GLY A 132 -8.12 25.04 3.43
C GLY A 132 -8.10 25.06 1.89
N ASP A 133 -6.93 25.09 1.27
CA ASP A 133 -6.77 25.03 -0.20
C ASP A 133 -6.38 23.62 -0.66
N ALA A 134 -6.13 22.70 0.28
CA ALA A 134 -5.71 21.36 -0.03
C ALA A 134 -6.82 20.57 -0.74
N PRO A 135 -6.51 19.90 -1.87
CA PRO A 135 -7.43 18.98 -2.52
C PRO A 135 -7.73 17.78 -1.62
N PRO A 136 -8.81 17.03 -1.89
CA PRO A 136 -9.23 15.92 -1.01
C PRO A 136 -8.30 14.69 -1.05
N ILE A 137 -7.30 14.69 -1.91
CA ILE A 137 -6.35 13.59 -2.12
C ILE A 137 -4.97 14.01 -1.63
N LEU A 138 -4.39 13.19 -0.75
CA LEU A 138 -2.99 13.32 -0.32
C LEU A 138 -2.14 12.24 -0.98
N TYR A 139 -1.07 12.63 -1.63
CA TYR A 139 -0.06 11.76 -2.22
C TYR A 139 1.15 11.67 -1.29
N LYS A 140 1.45 10.48 -0.81
CA LYS A 140 2.61 10.22 0.05
C LYS A 140 3.80 9.76 -0.79
N LEU A 141 4.88 10.53 -0.81
CA LEU A 141 6.16 10.11 -1.40
C LEU A 141 6.85 9.11 -0.50
N SER A 142 7.40 8.05 -1.07
CA SER A 142 8.12 6.97 -0.39
C SER A 142 9.56 7.40 -0.02
N TRP A 143 9.67 8.53 0.65
CA TRP A 143 10.93 9.21 0.95
C TRP A 143 11.88 8.38 1.83
N ALA A 144 11.34 7.61 2.78
CA ALA A 144 12.10 6.69 3.61
C ALA A 144 12.74 5.58 2.77
N THR A 145 12.00 5.03 1.81
CA THR A 145 12.51 4.02 0.88
C THR A 145 13.65 4.57 0.04
N TYR A 146 13.54 5.80 -0.47
CA TYR A 146 14.64 6.44 -1.19
C TYR A 146 15.91 6.57 -0.36
N HIS A 147 15.78 6.94 0.90
CA HIS A 147 16.93 7.04 1.81
C HIS A 147 17.51 5.66 2.19
N ALA A 148 16.68 4.62 2.27
CA ALA A 148 17.14 3.26 2.54
C ALA A 148 18.04 2.71 1.43
N TYR A 149 17.76 3.05 0.18
CA TYR A 149 18.53 2.65 -1.01
C TYR A 149 19.64 3.63 -1.38
N ASN A 150 19.81 4.71 -0.65
CA ASN A 150 20.82 5.73 -0.92
C ASN A 150 22.16 5.37 -0.25
N ALA A 151 23.21 5.18 -1.05
CA ALA A 151 24.55 4.85 -0.58
C ALA A 151 25.48 6.06 -0.40
N SER A 152 24.96 7.29 -0.46
CA SER A 152 25.77 8.50 -0.24
C SER A 152 26.47 8.46 1.12
N GLY A 153 27.77 8.73 1.12
CA GLY A 153 28.61 8.61 2.32
C GLY A 153 29.14 7.19 2.55
N GLY A 154 28.95 6.26 1.60
CA GLY A 154 29.51 4.92 1.62
C GLY A 154 28.66 3.87 2.34
N GLY A 155 27.39 4.14 2.61
CA GLY A 155 26.51 3.14 3.21
C GLY A 155 25.03 3.42 3.06
N SER A 156 24.23 2.35 3.04
CA SER A 156 22.78 2.33 2.96
C SER A 156 22.23 1.22 3.86
N MET A 157 20.92 0.97 3.83
CA MET A 157 20.35 -0.21 4.51
C MET A 157 20.82 -1.54 3.90
N TYR A 158 21.34 -1.53 2.66
CA TYR A 158 21.76 -2.71 1.90
C TYR A 158 23.28 -2.84 1.74
N HIS A 159 24.01 -1.74 1.90
CA HIS A 159 25.45 -1.72 1.73
C HIS A 159 26.14 -1.13 2.95
N THR A 160 27.20 -1.83 3.37
CA THR A 160 28.19 -1.30 4.30
C THR A 160 29.49 -1.23 3.53
N ALA A 161 30.02 -0.07 3.25
CA ALA A 161 31.38 0.04 2.79
C ALA A 161 32.33 -0.53 3.85
N SER A 162 33.42 -1.16 3.44
CA SER A 162 34.34 -1.85 4.34
C SER A 162 34.96 -0.96 5.43
N PHE A 163 34.91 0.35 5.25
CA PHE A 163 35.40 1.35 6.20
C PHE A 163 34.28 1.95 7.11
N VAL A 164 33.01 1.62 6.85
CA VAL A 164 31.88 2.07 7.67
C VAL A 164 31.58 0.99 8.71
N PRO A 165 31.58 1.31 10.02
CA PRO A 165 31.23 0.34 11.05
C PRO A 165 29.86 -0.27 10.81
N ALA A 166 29.69 -1.57 11.05
CA ALA A 166 28.42 -2.28 10.86
C ALA A 166 27.25 -1.65 11.62
N ALA A 167 27.52 -1.00 12.75
CA ALA A 167 26.53 -0.26 13.53
C ALA A 167 25.94 0.95 12.79
N SER A 168 26.65 1.53 11.82
CA SER A 168 26.17 2.68 11.06
C SER A 168 25.05 2.34 10.07
N THR A 169 24.85 1.06 9.74
CA THR A 169 23.72 0.64 8.88
C THR A 169 22.37 0.59 9.63
N THR A 170 22.36 0.72 10.96
CA THR A 170 21.13 0.81 11.76
C THR A 170 20.54 2.21 11.76
N VAL A 171 21.35 3.23 11.47
CA VAL A 171 20.96 4.65 11.44
C VAL A 171 21.42 5.25 10.13
N LEU A 172 20.50 5.88 9.42
CA LEU A 172 20.80 6.67 8.22
C LEU A 172 20.36 8.10 8.45
N THR A 173 21.28 9.05 8.31
CA THR A 173 20.88 10.44 8.27
C THR A 173 20.10 10.74 6.99
N THR A 174 19.02 11.47 7.12
CA THR A 174 18.28 12.03 6.00
C THR A 174 18.87 13.37 5.54
N ARG A 175 19.85 13.89 6.28
CA ARG A 175 20.57 15.15 6.01
C ARG A 175 21.81 14.90 5.17
N ARG A 176 21.56 14.28 4.00
CA ARG A 176 22.55 13.96 2.96
C ARG A 176 21.88 13.93 1.59
N PRO A 177 22.60 14.12 0.47
CA PRO A 177 22.02 13.98 -0.85
C PRO A 177 21.34 12.62 -1.05
N GLY A 178 20.14 12.58 -1.69
CA GLY A 178 19.54 11.31 -2.09
C GLY A 178 18.09 11.04 -1.66
N GLY A 179 17.35 12.02 -1.21
CA GLY A 179 15.91 11.87 -0.91
C GLY A 179 15.04 11.80 -2.18
N GLY A 180 15.28 10.81 -3.03
CA GLY A 180 14.56 10.62 -4.31
C GLY A 180 15.34 11.03 -5.55
N THR A 181 16.34 11.90 -5.42
CA THR A 181 17.29 12.29 -6.49
C THR A 181 18.59 12.80 -5.88
N GLY A 182 19.63 12.89 -6.69
CA GLY A 182 20.91 13.50 -6.30
C GLY A 182 21.77 12.68 -5.34
N GLY A 183 21.38 11.47 -5.01
CA GLY A 183 22.12 10.53 -4.18
C GLY A 183 22.95 9.54 -4.97
N GLN A 184 23.63 8.67 -4.24
CA GLN A 184 24.35 7.54 -4.82
C GLN A 184 23.48 6.28 -4.72
N PRO A 185 23.22 5.56 -5.83
CA PRO A 185 22.44 4.34 -5.79
C PRO A 185 23.15 3.24 -5.00
N SER A 186 22.39 2.42 -4.26
CA SER A 186 22.92 1.25 -3.59
C SER A 186 23.33 0.15 -4.56
N PHE A 187 22.64 0.08 -5.69
CA PHE A 187 22.84 -0.94 -6.72
C PHE A 187 23.06 -0.28 -8.09
N PRO A 188 24.24 0.34 -8.32
CA PRO A 188 24.49 1.12 -9.55
C PRO A 188 24.38 0.29 -10.83
N ASP A 189 24.58 -1.02 -10.75
CA ASP A 189 24.47 -1.94 -11.87
C ASP A 189 23.08 -2.59 -12.00
N ALA A 190 22.19 -2.34 -11.06
CA ALA A 190 20.82 -2.88 -11.04
C ALA A 190 19.88 -2.03 -11.89
N VAL A 191 20.17 -1.95 -13.18
CA VAL A 191 19.27 -1.32 -14.16
C VAL A 191 18.07 -2.22 -14.46
N ASP A 192 16.93 -1.63 -14.77
CA ASP A 192 15.80 -2.37 -15.28
C ASP A 192 16.20 -3.12 -16.56
N VAL A 193 16.13 -4.46 -16.55
CA VAL A 193 16.50 -5.26 -17.72
C VAL A 193 15.53 -5.08 -18.88
N TYR A 194 14.35 -4.55 -18.63
CA TYR A 194 13.32 -4.25 -19.64
C TYR A 194 13.41 -2.80 -20.13
N ASP A 195 13.95 -1.90 -19.29
CA ASP A 195 14.19 -0.50 -19.64
C ASP A 195 15.48 0.00 -18.98
N ARG A 196 16.59 -0.17 -19.65
CA ARG A 196 17.90 0.23 -19.16
C ARG A 196 18.09 1.73 -19.00
N SER A 197 17.21 2.55 -19.55
CA SER A 197 17.24 3.99 -19.39
C SER A 197 16.61 4.45 -18.06
N SER A 198 15.87 3.59 -17.38
CA SER A 198 15.16 3.87 -16.14
C SER A 198 15.67 2.99 -15.00
N PRO A 199 16.67 3.43 -14.25
CA PRO A 199 17.08 2.72 -13.05
C PRO A 199 15.91 2.67 -12.05
N ARG A 200 15.65 1.50 -11.46
CA ARG A 200 14.57 1.27 -10.51
C ARG A 200 14.87 1.86 -9.12
N GLU A 201 15.39 3.07 -9.10
CA GLU A 201 15.70 3.79 -7.88
C GLU A 201 15.13 5.21 -7.95
N GLY A 202 14.56 5.64 -6.84
CA GLY A 202 14.16 7.01 -6.64
C GLY A 202 12.87 7.44 -7.34
N PHE A 203 12.64 8.73 -7.23
CA PHE A 203 11.39 9.42 -7.59
C PHE A 203 11.05 9.32 -9.08
N ALA A 204 12.05 9.45 -9.95
CA ALA A 204 11.82 9.48 -11.39
C ALA A 204 11.20 8.20 -11.94
N HIS A 205 11.51 7.05 -11.33
CA HIS A 205 10.97 5.76 -11.74
C HIS A 205 9.62 5.45 -11.07
N TRP A 206 9.50 5.73 -9.77
CA TRP A 206 8.36 5.25 -8.98
C TRP A 206 7.19 6.23 -8.93
N ASP A 207 7.45 7.52 -8.70
CA ASP A 207 6.39 8.50 -8.45
C ASP A 207 6.06 9.36 -9.66
N LEU A 208 7.08 9.81 -10.40
CA LEU A 208 6.90 10.75 -11.52
C LEU A 208 5.90 10.26 -12.59
N PRO A 209 5.87 8.97 -12.98
CA PRO A 209 4.90 8.46 -13.91
C PRO A 209 3.44 8.65 -13.44
N MET A 210 3.16 8.38 -12.17
CA MET A 210 1.83 8.59 -11.58
C MET A 210 1.48 10.08 -11.52
N ILE A 211 2.42 10.94 -11.11
CA ILE A 211 2.20 12.40 -11.01
C ILE A 211 1.85 12.97 -12.39
N ARG A 212 2.58 12.60 -13.42
CA ARG A 212 2.31 13.01 -14.80
C ARG A 212 0.94 12.55 -15.28
N TRP A 213 0.57 11.32 -14.91
CA TRP A 213 -0.74 10.79 -15.27
C TRP A 213 -1.86 11.54 -14.55
N LEU A 214 -1.74 11.80 -13.24
CA LEU A 214 -2.73 12.55 -12.46
C LEU A 214 -2.95 13.95 -13.02
N GLU A 215 -1.88 14.67 -13.37
CA GLU A 215 -1.99 16.01 -14.00
C GLU A 215 -2.67 15.93 -15.38
N ARG A 216 -2.33 14.91 -16.20
CA ARG A 216 -2.97 14.71 -17.51
C ARG A 216 -4.47 14.46 -17.39
N GLU A 217 -4.89 13.76 -16.34
CA GLU A 217 -6.30 13.49 -16.04
C GLU A 217 -6.99 14.66 -15.30
N GLY A 218 -6.26 15.72 -14.96
CA GLY A 218 -6.79 16.87 -14.21
C GLY A 218 -7.12 16.57 -12.75
N VAL A 219 -6.49 15.56 -12.15
CA VAL A 219 -6.69 15.17 -10.76
C VAL A 219 -5.75 15.96 -9.86
N ALA A 220 -6.32 16.85 -9.06
CA ALA A 220 -5.55 17.64 -8.08
C ALA A 220 -5.21 16.80 -6.85
N VAL A 221 -3.95 16.89 -6.40
CA VAL A 221 -3.43 16.21 -5.21
C VAL A 221 -2.54 17.15 -4.40
N ASP A 222 -2.56 17.03 -3.07
CA ASP A 222 -1.51 17.58 -2.21
C ASP A 222 -0.46 16.49 -1.96
N PHE A 223 0.72 16.88 -1.52
CA PHE A 223 1.84 15.98 -1.33
C PHE A 223 2.34 16.01 0.10
N CYS A 224 2.83 14.88 0.59
CA CYS A 224 3.59 14.77 1.82
C CYS A 224 4.69 13.71 1.68
N THR A 225 5.58 13.67 2.66
CA THR A 225 6.59 12.61 2.79
C THR A 225 6.25 11.66 3.94
N ASP A 226 6.97 10.56 4.03
CA ASP A 226 6.89 9.65 5.18
C ASP A 226 7.15 10.36 6.51
N LEU A 227 8.09 11.32 6.51
CA LEU A 227 8.43 12.08 7.71
C LEU A 227 7.29 12.98 8.19
N ASP A 228 6.54 13.59 7.26
CA ASP A 228 5.34 14.36 7.58
C ASP A 228 4.28 13.49 8.24
N LEU A 229 4.01 12.31 7.65
CA LEU A 229 3.02 11.37 8.16
C LEU A 229 3.44 10.77 9.52
N HIS A 230 4.75 10.59 9.74
CA HIS A 230 5.28 10.14 11.02
C HIS A 230 5.08 11.18 12.13
N ARG A 231 5.37 12.46 11.82
CA ARG A 231 5.38 13.56 12.82
C ARG A 231 3.99 14.08 13.16
N ASP A 232 3.06 14.02 12.22
CA ASP A 232 1.70 14.54 12.40
C ASP A 232 0.66 13.41 12.33
N PRO A 233 0.20 12.89 13.48
CA PRO A 233 -0.78 11.82 13.54
C PRO A 233 -2.17 12.21 13.03
N ASP A 234 -2.44 13.52 12.88
CA ASP A 234 -3.70 14.07 12.42
C ASP A 234 -3.63 14.62 10.98
N LEU A 235 -2.47 14.46 10.33
CA LEU A 235 -2.23 14.91 8.96
C LEU A 235 -3.37 14.53 8.00
N LEU A 236 -3.87 13.32 8.11
CA LEU A 236 -4.88 12.76 7.21
C LEU A 236 -6.29 13.28 7.46
N ALA A 237 -6.55 13.97 8.58
CA ALA A 237 -7.91 14.37 8.97
C ALA A 237 -8.58 15.31 7.93
N GLY A 238 -7.80 16.11 7.21
CA GLY A 238 -8.28 17.03 6.17
C GLY A 238 -8.56 16.38 4.81
N TYR A 239 -8.14 15.12 4.61
CA TYR A 239 -8.21 14.44 3.31
C TYR A 239 -9.31 13.38 3.30
N ARG A 240 -9.60 12.85 2.11
CA ARG A 240 -10.55 11.76 1.88
C ARG A 240 -9.88 10.51 1.36
N LEU A 241 -8.79 10.68 0.62
CA LEU A 241 -8.02 9.60 -0.01
C LEU A 241 -6.52 9.82 0.19
N LEU A 242 -5.84 8.80 0.66
CA LEU A 242 -4.38 8.71 0.67
C LEU A 242 -3.91 7.82 -0.49
N LEU A 243 -2.92 8.29 -1.26
CA LEU A 243 -2.20 7.51 -2.27
C LEU A 243 -0.81 7.13 -1.76
N SER A 244 -0.47 5.85 -1.86
CA SER A 244 0.87 5.29 -1.73
C SER A 244 1.22 4.65 -3.07
N VAL A 245 2.38 4.96 -3.63
CA VAL A 245 2.69 4.65 -5.04
C VAL A 245 4.08 4.04 -5.18
N GLY A 246 4.26 3.17 -6.16
CA GLY A 246 5.53 2.61 -6.55
C GLY A 246 6.14 1.66 -5.51
N HIS A 247 7.33 1.96 -5.03
CA HIS A 247 8.06 1.15 -4.05
C HIS A 247 7.99 1.81 -2.67
N ASP A 248 7.14 1.31 -1.78
CA ASP A 248 6.81 1.95 -0.49
C ASP A 248 7.09 1.02 0.71
N GLU A 249 8.34 0.72 0.92
CA GLU A 249 8.81 -0.41 1.72
C GLU A 249 9.01 -0.10 3.21
N TYR A 250 9.46 1.13 3.55
CA TYR A 250 9.93 1.49 4.89
C TYR A 250 8.89 2.34 5.65
N TRP A 251 8.27 1.75 6.68
CA TRP A 251 7.21 2.41 7.45
C TRP A 251 7.51 2.42 8.94
N SER A 252 7.15 3.51 9.61
CA SER A 252 7.18 3.61 11.07
C SER A 252 5.82 3.25 11.70
N ALA A 253 5.83 2.99 13.03
CA ALA A 253 4.60 2.69 13.76
C ALA A 253 3.60 3.86 13.76
N PRO A 254 4.00 5.14 13.96
CA PRO A 254 3.10 6.28 13.84
C PRO A 254 2.43 6.40 12.46
N MET A 255 3.16 6.20 11.37
CA MET A 255 2.60 6.21 10.01
C MET A 255 1.47 5.18 9.84
N ARG A 256 1.72 3.93 10.26
CA ARG A 256 0.71 2.87 10.19
C ARG A 256 -0.51 3.17 11.04
N GLN A 257 -0.30 3.68 12.26
CA GLN A 257 -1.39 4.05 13.17
C GLN A 257 -2.25 5.18 12.59
N ALA A 258 -1.62 6.21 11.99
CA ALA A 258 -2.32 7.30 11.33
C ALA A 258 -3.21 6.79 10.19
N VAL A 259 -2.70 5.89 9.34
CA VAL A 259 -3.44 5.30 8.22
C VAL A 259 -4.58 4.40 8.71
N GLN A 260 -4.34 3.55 9.70
CA GLN A 260 -5.39 2.69 10.27
C GLN A 260 -6.50 3.51 10.94
N LYS A 261 -6.15 4.57 11.69
CA LYS A 261 -7.09 5.53 12.26
C LYS A 261 -7.90 6.23 11.17
N PHE A 262 -7.26 6.66 10.09
CA PHE A 262 -7.88 7.31 8.96
C PHE A 262 -8.95 6.42 8.31
N VAL A 263 -8.63 5.16 8.02
CA VAL A 263 -9.58 4.19 7.45
C VAL A 263 -10.74 3.91 8.41
N ALA A 264 -10.46 3.77 9.71
CA ALA A 264 -11.49 3.56 10.73
C ALA A 264 -12.47 4.74 10.86
N LEU A 265 -12.06 5.95 10.46
CA LEU A 265 -12.87 7.17 10.45
C LEU A 265 -13.53 7.48 9.08
N GLY A 266 -13.45 6.55 8.12
CA GLY A 266 -14.07 6.70 6.81
C GLY A 266 -13.18 7.32 5.72
N GLY A 267 -11.90 7.56 6.02
CA GLY A 267 -10.91 7.89 5.00
C GLY A 267 -10.55 6.65 4.17
N ASN A 268 -10.13 6.86 2.92
CA ASN A 268 -9.82 5.78 2.00
C ASN A 268 -8.32 5.76 1.66
N VAL A 269 -7.81 4.59 1.30
CA VAL A 269 -6.41 4.42 0.89
C VAL A 269 -6.34 3.65 -0.42
N ALA A 270 -5.51 4.11 -1.34
CA ALA A 270 -5.16 3.36 -2.53
C ALA A 270 -3.65 3.11 -2.55
N PHE A 271 -3.27 1.87 -2.38
CA PHE A 271 -1.92 1.38 -2.55
C PHE A 271 -1.71 1.00 -4.01
N PHE A 272 -1.22 1.94 -4.80
CA PHE A 272 -0.68 1.71 -6.15
C PHE A 272 0.81 1.36 -6.06
N SER A 273 1.14 0.51 -5.10
CA SER A 273 2.49 0.17 -4.68
C SER A 273 2.68 -1.33 -4.50
N GLY A 274 3.92 -1.75 -4.39
CA GLY A 274 4.32 -3.10 -4.02
C GLY A 274 5.45 -3.07 -2.98
N ASN A 275 5.70 -4.22 -2.34
CA ASN A 275 6.56 -4.38 -1.17
C ASN A 275 6.19 -3.37 -0.07
N THR A 276 4.88 -3.15 0.08
CA THR A 276 4.34 -2.04 0.88
C THR A 276 4.44 -2.33 2.37
N SER A 277 5.06 -1.39 3.11
CA SER A 277 5.17 -1.49 4.58
C SER A 277 5.88 -2.77 5.05
N TRP A 278 6.97 -3.16 4.38
CA TRP A 278 7.70 -4.38 4.70
C TRP A 278 8.64 -4.22 5.89
N TRP A 279 9.51 -3.19 5.87
CA TRP A 279 10.48 -2.93 6.93
C TRP A 279 9.95 -1.93 7.96
N ARG A 280 10.15 -2.27 9.23
CA ARG A 280 9.88 -1.36 10.33
C ARG A 280 11.06 -0.44 10.57
N ILE A 281 10.78 0.85 10.55
CA ILE A 281 11.72 1.90 10.92
C ILE A 281 11.13 2.77 12.04
N GLU A 282 12.00 3.59 12.62
CA GLU A 282 11.64 4.75 13.45
C GLU A 282 12.35 5.98 12.88
N PHE A 283 11.81 7.17 13.14
CA PHE A 283 12.51 8.41 12.91
C PHE A 283 12.91 9.02 14.25
N ALA A 284 14.17 9.40 14.39
CA ALA A 284 14.65 10.16 15.53
C ALA A 284 14.15 11.61 15.43
N ASP A 285 14.26 12.38 16.54
CA ASP A 285 13.80 13.79 16.60
C ASP A 285 14.47 14.69 15.54
N ASN A 286 15.70 14.39 15.17
CA ASN A 286 16.43 15.08 14.11
C ASN A 286 16.03 14.65 12.68
N GLY A 287 15.13 13.69 12.55
CA GLY A 287 14.67 13.13 11.27
C GLY A 287 15.54 11.99 10.73
N ASP A 288 16.54 11.54 11.43
CA ASP A 288 17.34 10.38 11.03
C ASP A 288 16.50 9.10 11.07
N MET A 289 16.67 8.26 10.06
CA MET A 289 15.97 6.99 9.94
C MET A 289 16.72 5.90 10.71
N VAL A 290 16.01 5.22 11.60
CA VAL A 290 16.56 4.13 12.42
C VAL A 290 15.88 2.82 12.05
N CYS A 291 16.67 1.83 11.65
CA CYS A 291 16.22 0.46 11.42
C CYS A 291 17.05 -0.48 12.32
N VAL A 292 16.46 -0.93 13.41
CA VAL A 292 17.16 -1.77 14.42
C VAL A 292 17.65 -3.09 13.80
N HIS A 293 16.93 -3.58 12.80
CA HIS A 293 17.25 -4.81 12.07
C HIS A 293 17.31 -4.53 10.56
N PRO A 294 18.35 -3.85 10.09
CA PRO A 294 18.48 -3.52 8.67
C PRO A 294 18.68 -4.78 7.80
N PRO A 295 18.28 -4.74 6.52
CA PRO A 295 18.32 -5.89 5.62
C PRO A 295 19.69 -6.59 5.53
N VAL A 296 20.77 -5.81 5.47
CA VAL A 296 22.14 -6.32 5.36
C VAL A 296 22.57 -7.16 6.56
N SER A 297 22.32 -6.65 7.78
CA SER A 297 22.80 -7.31 9.01
C SER A 297 21.79 -8.32 9.57
N HIS A 298 20.50 -8.09 9.33
CA HIS A 298 19.41 -8.85 9.91
C HIS A 298 18.31 -9.16 8.87
N PRO A 299 18.60 -9.92 7.82
CA PRO A 299 17.65 -10.17 6.73
C PRO A 299 16.35 -10.86 7.19
N GLN A 300 16.35 -11.40 8.41
CA GLN A 300 15.22 -12.10 9.02
C GLN A 300 14.62 -11.33 10.22
N GLY A 301 15.01 -10.08 10.48
CA GLY A 301 14.74 -9.42 11.75
C GLY A 301 13.68 -8.32 11.75
N GLY A 302 13.72 -7.40 10.81
CA GLY A 302 13.03 -6.11 10.88
C GLY A 302 11.67 -6.03 10.18
N GLN A 303 11.11 -7.15 9.71
CA GLN A 303 9.87 -7.13 8.93
C GLN A 303 8.64 -6.94 9.83
N TRP A 304 7.69 -6.12 9.37
CA TRP A 304 6.44 -5.86 10.07
C TRP A 304 5.61 -7.12 10.34
N TRP A 305 5.58 -8.07 9.41
CA TRP A 305 4.77 -9.28 9.57
C TRP A 305 5.09 -10.10 10.83
N ARG A 306 6.26 -9.90 11.44
CA ARG A 306 6.68 -10.62 12.63
C ARG A 306 6.00 -10.13 13.91
N THR A 307 5.58 -8.86 13.92
CA THR A 307 4.99 -8.23 15.12
C THR A 307 3.58 -7.73 14.86
N ALA A 308 3.34 -7.11 13.72
CA ALA A 308 2.05 -6.58 13.27
C ALA A 308 1.98 -6.72 11.76
N PRO A 309 1.42 -7.82 11.22
CA PRO A 309 1.41 -8.08 9.79
C PRO A 309 0.90 -6.88 8.97
N GLU A 310 1.66 -6.51 7.94
CA GLU A 310 1.35 -5.36 7.08
C GLU A 310 0.05 -5.57 6.30
N ASN A 311 -0.24 -6.81 5.90
CA ASN A 311 -1.45 -7.17 5.17
C ASN A 311 -2.75 -6.94 5.95
N ALA A 312 -2.69 -6.78 7.27
CA ALA A 312 -3.85 -6.33 8.04
C ALA A 312 -4.28 -4.89 7.68
N MET A 313 -3.36 -4.09 7.13
CA MET A 313 -3.59 -2.73 6.66
C MET A 313 -3.69 -2.66 5.14
N THR A 314 -2.74 -3.28 4.43
CA THR A 314 -2.65 -3.19 2.97
C THR A 314 -3.55 -4.18 2.23
N GLY A 315 -3.98 -5.26 2.91
CA GLY A 315 -4.72 -6.37 2.31
C GLY A 315 -3.83 -7.46 1.70
N VAL A 316 -2.56 -7.17 1.43
CA VAL A 316 -1.60 -8.04 0.75
C VAL A 316 -0.23 -7.99 1.43
N SER A 317 0.65 -8.93 1.14
CA SER A 317 1.98 -9.02 1.74
C SER A 317 3.03 -9.45 0.73
N TYR A 318 4.20 -8.85 0.82
CA TYR A 318 5.39 -9.26 0.09
C TYR A 318 5.78 -10.73 0.35
N ARG A 319 5.42 -11.28 1.51
CA ARG A 319 5.63 -12.70 1.84
C ARG A 319 4.96 -13.66 0.85
N GLN A 320 3.84 -13.26 0.25
CA GLN A 320 3.08 -14.09 -0.68
C GLN A 320 3.46 -13.78 -2.15
N GLY A 321 3.96 -12.58 -2.40
CA GLY A 321 4.48 -12.12 -3.68
C GLY A 321 5.99 -12.32 -3.76
N GLY A 322 6.74 -11.36 -3.34
CA GLY A 322 8.20 -11.31 -3.42
C GLY A 322 8.69 -10.64 -4.69
N GLY A 323 9.91 -10.92 -5.05
CA GLY A 323 10.53 -10.42 -6.27
C GLY A 323 11.48 -9.25 -6.03
N TRP A 324 12.78 -9.46 -5.97
CA TRP A 324 13.76 -8.42 -6.18
C TRP A 324 14.39 -8.59 -7.58
N TRP A 325 15.29 -7.70 -7.92
CA TRP A 325 15.90 -7.71 -9.23
C TRP A 325 17.06 -8.72 -9.33
N ASP A 326 16.83 -9.82 -10.04
CA ASP A 326 17.82 -10.89 -10.26
C ASP A 326 17.93 -11.35 -11.74
N GLY A 327 17.28 -10.62 -12.64
CA GLY A 327 17.30 -10.89 -14.07
C GLY A 327 15.92 -10.98 -14.73
N PRO A 328 15.88 -11.27 -16.03
CA PRO A 328 14.65 -11.35 -16.80
C PRO A 328 13.73 -12.45 -16.28
N ARG A 329 12.42 -12.15 -16.22
CA ARG A 329 11.36 -13.08 -15.86
C ARG A 329 10.32 -13.16 -16.97
N ASP A 330 9.53 -14.22 -16.95
CA ASP A 330 8.39 -14.33 -17.86
C ASP A 330 7.41 -13.19 -17.61
N PRO A 331 6.80 -12.62 -18.66
CA PRO A 331 5.77 -11.61 -18.51
C PRO A 331 4.57 -12.15 -17.72
N VAL A 332 4.16 -11.44 -16.67
CA VAL A 332 3.01 -11.82 -15.84
C VAL A 332 2.08 -10.63 -15.71
N GLY A 333 0.78 -10.90 -15.87
CA GLY A 333 -0.31 -9.96 -15.66
C GLY A 333 -1.38 -10.53 -14.76
N TYR A 334 -2.38 -9.73 -14.45
CA TYR A 334 -3.50 -10.15 -13.62
C TYR A 334 -4.55 -10.89 -14.41
N THR A 335 -5.04 -12.00 -13.84
CA THR A 335 -6.29 -12.66 -14.26
C THR A 335 -7.43 -12.12 -13.40
N VAL A 336 -8.41 -11.53 -14.04
CA VAL A 336 -9.61 -10.94 -13.43
C VAL A 336 -10.41 -12.03 -12.70
N GLN A 337 -10.81 -11.76 -11.46
CA GLN A 337 -11.60 -12.68 -10.63
C GLN A 337 -13.08 -12.31 -10.56
N HIS A 338 -13.43 -11.04 -10.65
CA HIS A 338 -14.81 -10.54 -10.55
C HIS A 338 -14.99 -9.35 -11.47
N GLY A 339 -15.29 -9.61 -12.75
CA GLY A 339 -15.40 -8.60 -13.81
C GLY A 339 -16.50 -7.55 -13.56
N GLY A 340 -17.57 -7.92 -12.86
CA GLY A 340 -18.66 -7.00 -12.49
C GLY A 340 -18.37 -6.09 -11.27
N HIS A 341 -17.20 -6.20 -10.64
CA HIS A 341 -16.87 -5.33 -9.51
C HIS A 341 -16.65 -3.88 -9.95
N TRP A 342 -17.03 -2.91 -9.10
CA TRP A 342 -16.94 -1.48 -9.39
C TRP A 342 -15.55 -1.00 -9.84
N VAL A 343 -14.49 -1.68 -9.43
CA VAL A 343 -13.11 -1.40 -9.86
C VAL A 343 -12.96 -1.54 -11.38
N TYR A 344 -13.72 -2.44 -11.99
CA TYR A 344 -13.71 -2.72 -13.43
C TYR A 344 -14.87 -2.06 -14.18
N GLU A 345 -15.63 -1.19 -13.54
CA GLU A 345 -16.79 -0.53 -14.16
C GLU A 345 -16.41 0.16 -15.48
N GLY A 346 -17.17 -0.16 -16.53
CA GLY A 346 -16.99 0.42 -17.87
C GLY A 346 -15.82 -0.14 -18.67
N LEU A 347 -15.05 -1.11 -18.16
CA LEU A 347 -13.88 -1.67 -18.87
C LEU A 347 -14.21 -2.88 -19.74
N GLY A 348 -15.42 -3.44 -19.63
CA GLY A 348 -15.84 -4.60 -20.42
C GLY A 348 -15.13 -5.91 -20.04
N LEU A 349 -14.42 -5.94 -18.93
CA LEU A 349 -13.68 -7.11 -18.47
C LEU A 349 -14.61 -8.16 -17.86
N ARG A 350 -14.28 -9.42 -18.09
CA ARG A 350 -14.95 -10.59 -17.53
C ARG A 350 -14.01 -11.38 -16.65
N THR A 351 -14.57 -12.17 -15.76
CA THR A 351 -13.81 -13.14 -14.97
C THR A 351 -13.05 -14.09 -15.92
N GLY A 352 -11.74 -14.23 -15.69
CA GLY A 352 -10.83 -15.01 -16.51
C GLY A 352 -10.07 -14.19 -17.57
N ASP A 353 -10.49 -12.96 -17.88
CA ASP A 353 -9.72 -12.07 -18.75
C ASP A 353 -8.38 -11.71 -18.08
N THR A 354 -7.38 -11.43 -18.91
CA THR A 354 -6.04 -11.07 -18.43
C THR A 354 -5.62 -9.69 -18.92
N PHE A 355 -4.81 -8.98 -18.12
CA PHE A 355 -4.24 -7.70 -18.52
C PHE A 355 -2.86 -7.46 -17.90
N GLY A 356 -2.06 -6.62 -18.55
CA GLY A 356 -0.78 -6.13 -18.06
C GLY A 356 0.40 -7.10 -18.23
N ALA A 357 0.23 -8.25 -18.86
CA ALA A 357 1.33 -9.20 -19.06
C ALA A 357 2.36 -8.68 -20.08
N GLU A 358 1.91 -8.11 -21.19
CA GLU A 358 2.80 -7.58 -22.23
C GLU A 358 3.69 -6.44 -21.71
N GLU A 359 3.14 -5.61 -20.85
CA GLU A 359 3.83 -4.49 -20.21
C GLU A 359 4.60 -4.92 -18.95
N ARG A 360 4.56 -6.20 -18.59
CA ARG A 360 5.18 -6.72 -17.37
C ARG A 360 4.71 -5.97 -16.13
N LEU A 361 3.39 -5.84 -15.97
CA LEU A 361 2.77 -5.14 -14.83
C LEU A 361 3.18 -5.77 -13.49
N VAL A 362 3.43 -7.08 -13.46
CA VAL A 362 4.04 -7.78 -12.35
C VAL A 362 5.42 -8.27 -12.80
N GLY A 363 6.39 -7.37 -12.78
CA GLY A 363 7.74 -7.63 -13.30
C GLY A 363 8.87 -7.50 -12.29
N TYR A 364 8.59 -6.89 -11.16
CA TYR A 364 9.54 -6.65 -10.07
C TYR A 364 8.92 -7.07 -8.74
N GLU A 365 9.02 -6.27 -7.69
CA GLU A 365 8.47 -6.57 -6.38
C GLU A 365 6.94 -6.48 -6.36
N CYS A 366 6.32 -7.45 -5.72
CA CYS A 366 4.88 -7.54 -5.66
C CYS A 366 4.38 -8.16 -4.36
N ASP A 367 3.13 -7.83 -4.03
CA ASP A 367 2.45 -8.27 -2.83
C ASP A 367 1.29 -9.20 -3.19
N GLY A 368 1.19 -10.28 -2.47
CA GLY A 368 0.15 -11.27 -2.67
C GLY A 368 -0.64 -11.58 -1.40
N ALA A 369 -1.44 -12.63 -1.48
CA ALA A 369 -2.21 -13.14 -0.37
C ALA A 369 -2.19 -14.67 -0.35
N LYS A 370 -2.37 -15.24 0.84
CA LYS A 370 -2.65 -16.67 0.95
C LYS A 370 -4.07 -16.92 0.48
N LEU A 371 -4.20 -17.66 -0.62
CA LEU A 371 -5.47 -17.87 -1.30
C LEU A 371 -5.98 -19.29 -1.12
N ASP A 372 -7.30 -19.42 -0.99
CA ASP A 372 -8.07 -20.66 -1.03
C ASP A 372 -9.12 -20.57 -2.14
N ARG A 373 -9.60 -21.74 -2.60
CA ARG A 373 -10.76 -21.79 -3.47
C ARG A 373 -12.03 -21.88 -2.62
N GLY A 374 -12.89 -20.90 -2.81
CA GLY A 374 -14.24 -20.90 -2.24
C GLY A 374 -15.23 -21.75 -3.03
N PRO A 375 -16.48 -21.86 -2.56
CA PRO A 375 -17.58 -22.44 -3.34
C PRO A 375 -17.72 -21.74 -4.69
N GLY A 376 -17.94 -22.51 -5.75
CA GLY A 376 -17.99 -21.98 -7.11
C GLY A 376 -16.61 -21.78 -7.77
N GLY A 377 -15.50 -22.14 -7.07
CA GLY A 377 -14.13 -22.09 -7.61
C GLY A 377 -13.45 -20.73 -7.59
N HIS A 378 -14.12 -19.69 -7.11
CA HIS A 378 -13.54 -18.34 -6.97
C HIS A 378 -12.42 -18.33 -5.93
N LEU A 379 -11.38 -17.55 -6.20
CA LEU A 379 -10.29 -17.34 -5.26
C LEU A 379 -10.71 -16.36 -4.15
N ARG A 380 -10.31 -16.67 -2.94
CA ARG A 380 -10.53 -15.86 -1.75
C ARG A 380 -9.30 -15.88 -0.87
N THR A 381 -9.19 -14.98 0.06
CA THR A 381 -8.12 -15.02 1.07
C THR A 381 -8.39 -16.14 2.08
N ALA A 382 -7.32 -16.81 2.48
CA ALA A 382 -7.41 -17.84 3.53
C ALA A 382 -7.63 -17.25 4.93
N GLY A 383 -7.28 -15.96 5.14
CA GLY A 383 -7.45 -15.25 6.41
C GLY A 383 -6.58 -15.75 7.56
N THR A 384 -5.56 -16.55 7.26
CA THR A 384 -4.71 -17.20 8.28
C THR A 384 -3.37 -16.48 8.49
N ASP A 385 -3.10 -15.43 7.72
CA ASP A 385 -1.82 -14.72 7.67
C ASP A 385 -1.93 -13.23 8.03
N GLY A 386 -3.11 -12.76 8.44
CA GLY A 386 -3.39 -11.36 8.76
C GLY A 386 -4.19 -10.64 7.68
N THR A 387 -4.27 -11.17 6.47
CA THR A 387 -5.09 -10.60 5.39
C THR A 387 -6.55 -10.49 5.83
N PRO A 388 -7.22 -9.33 5.64
CA PRO A 388 -8.63 -9.17 5.95
C PRO A 388 -9.50 -10.18 5.20
N LEU A 389 -10.39 -10.86 5.92
CA LEU A 389 -11.30 -11.85 5.33
C LEU A 389 -12.26 -11.25 4.30
N GLN A 390 -12.58 -9.97 4.46
CA GLN A 390 -13.43 -9.21 3.55
C GLN A 390 -12.69 -8.69 2.31
N LEU A 391 -11.40 -8.99 2.13
CA LEU A 391 -10.69 -8.62 0.91
C LEU A 391 -11.34 -9.29 -0.30
N ALA A 392 -11.94 -8.51 -1.17
CA ALA A 392 -12.33 -8.95 -2.50
C ALA A 392 -11.06 -9.14 -3.34
N VAL A 393 -10.77 -10.38 -3.70
CA VAL A 393 -9.67 -10.70 -4.63
C VAL A 393 -10.16 -10.41 -6.04
N LEU A 394 -9.66 -9.35 -6.65
CA LEU A 394 -10.14 -8.84 -7.93
C LEU A 394 -9.28 -9.26 -9.10
N GLY A 395 -7.97 -9.36 -8.89
CA GLY A 395 -7.01 -9.86 -9.87
C GLY A 395 -5.95 -10.71 -9.19
N VAL A 396 -5.50 -11.77 -9.86
CA VAL A 396 -4.41 -12.62 -9.40
C VAL A 396 -3.42 -12.85 -10.51
N ALA A 397 -2.16 -12.56 -10.23
CA ALA A 397 -1.04 -12.96 -11.06
C ALA A 397 -0.32 -14.13 -10.38
N HIS A 398 -0.37 -15.30 -10.99
CA HIS A 398 0.36 -16.46 -10.50
C HIS A 398 1.83 -16.35 -10.92
N LEU A 399 2.74 -16.45 -9.96
CA LEU A 399 4.17 -16.35 -10.18
C LEU A 399 4.74 -17.75 -10.35
N GLY A 400 5.61 -17.92 -11.36
CA GLY A 400 6.21 -19.20 -11.71
C GLY A 400 7.20 -19.73 -10.67
N GLU A 401 7.62 -20.97 -10.85
CA GLU A 401 8.74 -21.55 -10.09
C GLU A 401 10.01 -20.72 -10.32
N GLY A 402 10.79 -20.54 -9.26
CA GLY A 402 12.01 -19.71 -9.33
C GLY A 402 11.77 -18.21 -9.17
N TRP A 403 10.50 -17.80 -8.94
CA TRP A 403 10.23 -16.45 -8.48
C TRP A 403 10.79 -16.29 -7.07
N GLN A 404 12.01 -15.93 -7.01
CA GLN A 404 12.89 -15.67 -5.88
C GLN A 404 12.72 -16.50 -4.61
N ASP A 405 13.82 -17.00 -4.06
CA ASP A 405 14.04 -17.62 -2.74
C ASP A 405 12.91 -18.54 -2.22
N ARG A 406 11.96 -18.86 -3.07
CA ARG A 406 10.89 -19.77 -2.70
C ARG A 406 11.31 -21.19 -2.92
N PRO A 407 11.02 -22.08 -1.97
CA PRO A 407 11.18 -23.50 -2.19
C PRO A 407 10.44 -23.93 -3.46
N ALA A 408 11.01 -24.86 -4.21
CA ALA A 408 10.35 -25.44 -5.38
C ALA A 408 8.93 -25.91 -4.99
N GLY A 409 7.94 -25.53 -5.79
CA GLY A 409 6.52 -25.85 -5.54
C GLY A 409 5.80 -24.93 -4.55
N ALA A 410 6.45 -23.93 -3.96
CA ALA A 410 5.76 -22.92 -3.17
C ALA A 410 5.00 -21.95 -4.10
N ALA A 411 3.68 -21.86 -3.95
CA ALA A 411 2.86 -20.92 -4.69
C ALA A 411 3.19 -19.48 -4.29
N ALA A 412 3.41 -18.63 -5.29
CA ALA A 412 3.52 -17.19 -5.14
C ALA A 412 2.50 -16.49 -6.03
N ASN A 413 2.03 -15.33 -5.62
CA ASN A 413 1.08 -14.54 -6.40
C ASN A 413 1.20 -13.06 -6.08
N ALA A 414 0.84 -12.22 -7.05
CA ALA A 414 0.48 -10.84 -6.80
C ALA A 414 -1.05 -10.72 -6.80
N VAL A 415 -1.60 -9.91 -5.91
CA VAL A 415 -3.05 -9.74 -5.75
C VAL A 415 -3.44 -8.29 -5.89
N LEU A 416 -4.32 -8.03 -6.84
CA LEU A 416 -5.10 -6.81 -6.91
C LEU A 416 -6.39 -7.05 -6.14
N GLY A 417 -6.72 -6.16 -5.20
CA GLY A 417 -7.88 -6.34 -4.36
C GLY A 417 -8.37 -5.07 -3.67
N ALA A 418 -9.51 -5.19 -3.03
CA ALA A 418 -10.05 -4.12 -2.20
C ALA A 418 -10.82 -4.69 -1.02
N TYR A 419 -10.82 -3.98 0.10
CA TYR A 419 -11.70 -4.28 1.22
C TYR A 419 -12.30 -3.01 1.80
N SER A 420 -13.47 -3.14 2.40
CA SER A 420 -14.17 -2.04 3.05
C SER A 420 -14.37 -2.34 4.53
N ALA A 421 -14.06 -1.36 5.36
CA ALA A 421 -14.46 -1.30 6.77
C ALA A 421 -15.51 -0.18 6.93
N ILE A 422 -15.14 0.99 7.43
CA ILE A 422 -15.89 2.23 7.18
C ILE A 422 -15.26 2.87 5.93
N GLY A 423 -13.95 3.17 5.96
CA GLY A 423 -13.20 3.49 4.75
C GLY A 423 -12.88 2.26 3.91
N THR A 424 -12.43 2.50 2.70
CA THR A 424 -12.03 1.46 1.74
C THR A 424 -10.52 1.49 1.54
N VAL A 425 -9.91 0.32 1.50
CA VAL A 425 -8.53 0.11 1.09
C VAL A 425 -8.52 -0.63 -0.23
N PHE A 426 -7.86 -0.05 -1.22
CA PHE A 426 -7.54 -0.67 -2.51
C PHE A 426 -6.05 -0.98 -2.54
N THR A 427 -5.66 -2.09 -3.15
CA THR A 427 -4.27 -2.44 -3.41
C THR A 427 -4.10 -3.00 -4.81
N CYS A 428 -3.07 -2.57 -5.51
CA CYS A 428 -2.70 -3.16 -6.80
C CYS A 428 -1.69 -4.31 -6.64
N GLY A 429 -0.93 -4.36 -5.55
CA GLY A 429 0.02 -5.43 -5.24
C GLY A 429 1.23 -5.51 -6.16
N THR A 430 1.65 -4.42 -6.79
CA THR A 430 2.86 -4.36 -7.62
C THR A 430 3.48 -2.97 -7.63
N THR A 431 4.80 -2.90 -7.64
CA THR A 431 5.55 -1.65 -7.77
C THR A 431 5.43 -1.01 -9.16
N ASP A 432 5.17 -1.81 -10.20
CA ASP A 432 5.20 -1.38 -11.60
C ASP A 432 3.90 -0.70 -12.11
N TRP A 433 2.90 -0.54 -11.25
CA TRP A 433 1.64 0.09 -11.64
C TRP A 433 1.81 1.48 -12.28
N PRO A 434 2.61 2.41 -11.68
CA PRO A 434 2.81 3.74 -12.26
C PRO A 434 3.46 3.72 -13.63
N ARG A 435 4.45 2.85 -13.83
CA ARG A 435 5.15 2.70 -15.11
C ARG A 435 4.20 2.28 -16.23
N VAL A 436 3.40 1.24 -15.97
CA VAL A 436 2.44 0.73 -16.96
C VAL A 436 1.29 1.71 -17.19
N LEU A 437 0.92 2.47 -16.17
CA LEU A 437 -0.05 3.55 -16.27
C LEU A 437 0.45 4.66 -17.22
N GLU A 438 1.70 5.09 -17.10
CA GLU A 438 2.30 6.11 -17.99
C GLU A 438 2.42 5.60 -19.44
N GLN A 439 2.68 4.30 -19.63
CA GLN A 439 2.70 3.66 -20.95
C GLN A 439 1.33 3.63 -21.64
N GLY A 440 0.25 3.98 -20.92
CA GLY A 440 -1.07 4.16 -21.47
C GLY A 440 -1.89 2.87 -21.59
N ASN A 441 -1.59 1.83 -20.81
CA ASN A 441 -2.44 0.63 -20.77
C ASN A 441 -3.88 1.01 -20.37
N PRO A 442 -4.89 0.73 -21.22
CA PRO A 442 -6.26 1.23 -21.02
C PRO A 442 -6.94 0.63 -19.80
N VAL A 443 -6.63 -0.62 -19.45
CA VAL A 443 -7.21 -1.30 -18.28
C VAL A 443 -6.63 -0.70 -16.99
N VAL A 444 -5.31 -0.55 -16.92
CA VAL A 444 -4.62 0.06 -15.76
C VAL A 444 -5.10 1.49 -15.54
N ALA A 445 -5.23 2.29 -16.62
CA ALA A 445 -5.77 3.64 -16.56
C ALA A 445 -7.24 3.65 -16.11
N GLY A 446 -8.06 2.76 -16.64
CA GLY A 446 -9.47 2.64 -16.29
C GLY A 446 -9.70 2.24 -14.83
N VAL A 447 -8.95 1.24 -14.33
CA VAL A 447 -8.95 0.85 -12.92
C VAL A 447 -8.55 2.04 -12.04
N THR A 448 -7.48 2.74 -12.39
CA THR A 448 -7.01 3.90 -11.63
C THR A 448 -8.08 4.99 -11.56
N ARG A 449 -8.73 5.34 -12.69
CA ARG A 449 -9.85 6.32 -12.71
C ARG A 449 -11.01 5.87 -11.83
N ASN A 450 -11.41 4.59 -11.89
CA ASN A 450 -12.50 4.07 -11.09
C ASN A 450 -12.19 4.15 -9.59
N VAL A 451 -10.97 3.77 -9.21
CA VAL A 451 -10.49 3.86 -7.83
C VAL A 451 -10.51 5.31 -7.33
N LEU A 452 -9.88 6.23 -8.06
CA LEU A 452 -9.82 7.65 -7.68
C LEU A 452 -11.24 8.25 -7.57
N ARG A 453 -12.09 8.04 -8.59
CA ARG A 453 -13.46 8.57 -8.62
C ARG A 453 -14.30 8.11 -7.43
N ARG A 454 -14.14 6.85 -7.01
CA ARG A 454 -14.91 6.27 -5.91
C ARG A 454 -14.33 6.65 -4.55
N LEU A 455 -13.01 6.57 -4.40
CA LEU A 455 -12.37 6.72 -3.11
C LEU A 455 -12.09 8.17 -2.71
N VAL A 456 -12.27 9.13 -3.59
CA VAL A 456 -12.27 10.57 -3.22
C VAL A 456 -13.48 10.92 -2.33
N ASN A 457 -14.50 10.09 -2.29
CA ASN A 457 -15.63 10.23 -1.39
C ASN A 457 -15.34 9.54 -0.06
N ARG A 458 -15.74 10.13 1.07
CA ARG A 458 -15.61 9.46 2.37
C ARG A 458 -16.36 8.14 2.39
N GLY A 459 -15.79 7.17 3.09
CA GLY A 459 -16.37 5.85 3.27
C GLY A 459 -17.58 5.87 4.22
N VAL A 460 -18.53 5.00 3.93
CA VAL A 460 -19.69 4.73 4.77
C VAL A 460 -19.92 3.22 4.87
N ARG A 461 -20.38 2.76 6.03
CA ARG A 461 -20.60 1.33 6.23
C ARG A 461 -21.90 0.88 5.55
N VAL A 462 -21.79 -0.14 4.71
CA VAL A 462 -22.92 -0.92 4.20
C VAL A 462 -23.02 -2.22 5.00
N ALA A 463 -24.12 -2.40 5.71
CA ALA A 463 -24.41 -3.58 6.52
C ALA A 463 -25.50 -4.42 5.87
N GLY A 464 -25.38 -5.72 5.96
CA GLY A 464 -26.33 -6.67 5.39
C GLY A 464 -25.63 -7.84 4.71
N PRO A 465 -26.37 -8.75 4.09
CA PRO A 465 -27.83 -8.75 3.92
C PRO A 465 -28.59 -9.12 5.20
N PHE A 466 -29.79 -8.60 5.31
CA PHE A 466 -30.74 -8.96 6.35
C PHE A 466 -32.00 -9.61 5.76
N PRO A 467 -32.69 -10.51 6.51
CA PRO A 467 -32.39 -10.94 7.87
C PRO A 467 -31.12 -11.81 7.92
N ALA A 468 -30.38 -11.69 9.03
CA ALA A 468 -29.24 -12.57 9.28
C ALA A 468 -29.72 -13.98 9.66
N ARG A 469 -29.05 -15.01 9.15
CA ARG A 469 -29.28 -16.42 9.51
C ARG A 469 -28.23 -16.86 10.54
N HIS A 470 -28.65 -17.33 11.68
CA HIS A 470 -27.74 -17.74 12.77
C HIS A 470 -26.68 -16.67 13.11
N GLY A 471 -27.06 -15.38 13.02
CA GLY A 471 -26.14 -14.26 13.20
C GLY A 471 -25.25 -13.93 12.00
N HIS A 472 -25.42 -14.62 10.86
CA HIS A 472 -24.65 -14.43 9.65
C HIS A 472 -25.44 -13.72 8.55
N CYS A 473 -24.79 -12.75 7.91
CA CYS A 473 -25.33 -12.05 6.75
C CYS A 473 -24.99 -12.84 5.48
N LEU A 474 -25.94 -13.59 4.94
CA LEU A 474 -25.76 -14.49 3.80
C LEU A 474 -26.64 -14.09 2.62
N ALA A 475 -26.04 -13.93 1.45
CA ALA A 475 -26.79 -13.75 0.20
C ALA A 475 -27.16 -15.13 -0.37
N VAL A 476 -28.45 -15.45 -0.40
CA VAL A 476 -28.96 -16.74 -0.88
C VAL A 476 -29.75 -16.54 -2.17
N ALA A 477 -29.42 -17.30 -3.19
CA ALA A 477 -30.03 -17.25 -4.50
C ALA A 477 -31.57 -17.31 -4.46
N GLY A 478 -32.21 -16.36 -5.13
CA GLY A 478 -33.66 -16.22 -5.21
C GLY A 478 -34.33 -15.70 -3.92
N GLU A 479 -33.59 -15.35 -2.89
CA GLU A 479 -34.16 -14.75 -1.67
C GLU A 479 -34.04 -13.22 -1.69
N SER A 480 -34.95 -12.56 -0.95
CA SER A 480 -34.86 -11.12 -0.73
C SER A 480 -33.87 -10.81 0.39
N ALA A 481 -32.99 -9.85 0.13
CA ALA A 481 -31.96 -9.37 1.05
C ALA A 481 -32.07 -7.86 1.22
N THR A 482 -31.98 -7.36 2.44
CA THR A 482 -32.00 -5.92 2.73
C THR A 482 -30.63 -5.46 3.19
N PHE A 483 -30.13 -4.37 2.61
CA PHE A 483 -28.88 -3.71 3.01
C PHE A 483 -29.21 -2.36 3.67
N HIS A 484 -28.37 -1.99 4.63
CA HIS A 484 -28.53 -0.73 5.38
C HIS A 484 -27.26 0.09 5.27
N VAL A 485 -27.42 1.40 5.14
CA VAL A 485 -26.32 2.36 5.32
C VAL A 485 -26.24 2.74 6.79
N ALA A 486 -25.08 2.58 7.39
CA ALA A 486 -24.77 3.13 8.70
C ALA A 486 -23.97 4.43 8.53
N LEU A 487 -24.60 5.54 8.85
CA LEU A 487 -24.03 6.87 8.87
C LEU A 487 -23.67 7.23 10.32
N GLY A 488 -22.51 7.85 10.52
CA GLY A 488 -22.10 8.37 11.83
C GLY A 488 -22.85 9.65 12.26
N ARG A 489 -23.88 10.07 11.50
CA ARG A 489 -24.65 11.29 11.70
C ARG A 489 -26.11 11.10 11.29
N PRO A 490 -27.03 11.97 11.74
CA PRO A 490 -28.42 11.98 11.24
C PRO A 490 -28.47 12.26 9.73
N VAL A 491 -29.49 11.72 9.07
CA VAL A 491 -29.79 11.99 7.67
C VAL A 491 -30.51 13.32 7.56
N GLY A 492 -29.99 14.27 6.79
CA GLY A 492 -30.60 15.55 6.51
C GLY A 492 -31.73 15.46 5.48
N GLU A 493 -32.63 16.47 5.50
CA GLU A 493 -33.59 16.66 4.41
C GLU A 493 -32.83 16.90 3.11
N GLY A 494 -33.20 16.19 2.03
CA GLY A 494 -32.51 16.31 0.73
C GLY A 494 -31.38 15.29 0.48
N THR A 495 -31.00 14.49 1.48
CA THR A 495 -30.02 13.41 1.27
C THR A 495 -30.51 12.41 0.22
N ARG A 496 -29.68 12.15 -0.78
CA ARG A 496 -29.97 11.21 -1.88
C ARG A 496 -29.16 9.94 -1.72
N PHE A 497 -29.77 8.81 -2.01
CA PHE A 497 -29.13 7.50 -1.98
C PHE A 497 -29.18 6.92 -3.38
N ARG A 498 -28.02 6.57 -3.93
CA ARG A 498 -27.91 5.86 -5.22
C ARG A 498 -27.30 4.49 -4.97
N TRP A 499 -28.16 3.48 -4.96
CA TRP A 499 -27.74 2.10 -4.80
C TRP A 499 -27.52 1.44 -6.16
N THR A 500 -26.48 0.61 -6.22
CA THR A 500 -26.25 -0.30 -7.36
C THR A 500 -25.90 -1.70 -6.85
N VAL A 501 -26.30 -2.69 -7.64
CA VAL A 501 -26.08 -4.11 -7.34
C VAL A 501 -25.55 -4.80 -8.58
N SER A 502 -24.54 -5.63 -8.41
CA SER A 502 -24.02 -6.51 -9.45
C SER A 502 -23.73 -7.90 -8.90
N VAL A 503 -23.78 -8.91 -9.77
CA VAL A 503 -23.37 -10.28 -9.44
C VAL A 503 -22.46 -10.80 -10.55
N GLY A 504 -21.28 -11.29 -10.14
CA GLY A 504 -20.28 -11.80 -11.06
C GLY A 504 -19.88 -10.74 -12.09
N ASP A 505 -20.05 -11.08 -13.37
CA ASP A 505 -19.68 -10.23 -14.50
C ASP A 505 -20.83 -9.37 -15.04
N ARG A 506 -21.98 -9.40 -14.38
CA ARG A 506 -23.11 -8.57 -14.83
C ARG A 506 -22.84 -7.09 -14.59
N PRO A 507 -23.30 -6.22 -15.49
CA PRO A 507 -23.31 -4.79 -15.23
C PRO A 507 -24.06 -4.46 -13.94
N ALA A 508 -23.61 -3.43 -13.25
CA ALA A 508 -24.29 -2.96 -12.06
C ALA A 508 -25.66 -2.37 -12.42
N GLU A 509 -26.70 -2.83 -11.74
CA GLU A 509 -28.07 -2.34 -11.90
C GLU A 509 -28.40 -1.35 -10.79
N ALA A 510 -29.08 -0.25 -11.13
CA ALA A 510 -29.56 0.71 -10.15
C ALA A 510 -30.77 0.10 -9.40
N VAL A 511 -30.80 0.30 -8.10
CA VAL A 511 -31.89 -0.18 -7.23
C VAL A 511 -32.39 0.99 -6.38
N ASP A 512 -33.72 1.10 -6.28
CA ASP A 512 -34.34 2.11 -5.45
C ASP A 512 -34.14 1.81 -3.95
N GLY A 513 -33.84 2.85 -3.19
CA GLY A 513 -33.62 2.74 -1.75
C GLY A 513 -33.30 4.08 -1.11
N GLY A 514 -33.43 4.11 0.21
CA GLY A 514 -32.98 5.22 1.06
C GLY A 514 -31.87 4.72 1.99
N LEU A 515 -32.03 4.90 3.30
CA LEU A 515 -31.15 4.26 4.32
C LEU A 515 -31.17 2.73 4.24
N ARG A 516 -32.15 2.17 3.53
CA ARG A 516 -32.29 0.73 3.29
C ARG A 516 -32.53 0.48 1.81
N CYS A 517 -31.94 -0.59 1.32
CA CYS A 517 -32.12 -1.08 -0.04
C CYS A 517 -32.51 -2.55 0.01
N ALA A 518 -33.61 -2.93 -0.63
CA ALA A 518 -34.04 -4.32 -0.77
C ALA A 518 -33.64 -4.86 -2.14
N VAL A 519 -33.00 -6.02 -2.16
CA VAL A 519 -32.45 -6.65 -3.34
C VAL A 519 -32.99 -8.08 -3.42
N THR A 520 -33.49 -8.51 -4.57
CA THR A 520 -33.65 -9.94 -4.83
C THR A 520 -32.31 -10.50 -5.30
N VAL A 521 -31.72 -11.39 -4.51
CA VAL A 521 -30.44 -12.02 -4.85
C VAL A 521 -30.61 -12.88 -6.09
N PRO A 522 -29.86 -12.63 -7.18
CA PRO A 522 -29.96 -13.44 -8.40
C PRO A 522 -29.70 -14.93 -8.14
N ASP A 523 -30.34 -15.79 -8.94
CA ASP A 523 -30.19 -17.25 -8.82
C ASP A 523 -28.84 -17.79 -9.33
N GLU A 524 -27.92 -16.92 -9.72
CA GLU A 524 -26.64 -17.29 -10.29
C GLU A 524 -25.54 -17.26 -9.23
N PRO A 525 -24.58 -18.22 -9.30
CA PRO A 525 -23.41 -18.19 -8.45
C PRO A 525 -22.50 -17.01 -8.86
N GLY A 526 -21.92 -16.34 -7.89
CA GLY A 526 -21.01 -15.22 -8.13
C GLY A 526 -20.76 -14.41 -6.89
N LEU A 527 -20.03 -13.31 -7.04
CA LEU A 527 -19.83 -12.32 -6.00
C LEU A 527 -20.94 -11.26 -6.13
N LEU A 528 -21.83 -11.19 -5.15
CA LEU A 528 -22.78 -10.08 -5.02
C LEU A 528 -22.00 -8.86 -4.55
N THR A 529 -22.06 -7.79 -5.32
CA THR A 529 -21.51 -6.47 -4.94
C THR A 529 -22.65 -5.48 -4.81
N VAL A 530 -22.79 -4.87 -3.65
CA VAL A 530 -23.77 -3.83 -3.38
C VAL A 530 -23.03 -2.55 -3.07
N THR A 531 -23.32 -1.47 -3.79
CA THR A 531 -22.69 -0.17 -3.58
C THR A 531 -23.73 0.90 -3.31
N VAL A 532 -23.35 1.94 -2.62
CA VAL A 532 -24.17 3.12 -2.37
C VAL A 532 -23.33 4.39 -2.46
N LEU A 533 -23.89 5.39 -3.15
CA LEU A 533 -23.48 6.79 -3.01
C LEU A 533 -24.54 7.52 -2.21
N VAL A 534 -24.12 8.17 -1.16
CA VAL A 534 -24.97 9.02 -0.31
C VAL A 534 -24.52 10.45 -0.51
N GLU A 535 -25.41 11.28 -1.02
CA GLU A 535 -25.12 12.67 -1.40
C GLU A 535 -26.04 13.61 -0.63
N ASP A 536 -25.48 14.61 -0.04
CA ASP A 536 -26.20 15.76 0.51
C ASP A 536 -25.51 17.08 0.12
N GLU A 537 -25.93 18.20 0.73
CA GLU A 537 -25.37 19.52 0.40
C GLU A 537 -23.92 19.70 0.82
N GLU A 538 -23.42 18.92 1.79
CA GLU A 538 -22.10 19.09 2.38
C GLU A 538 -21.07 18.08 1.87
N GLU A 539 -21.49 16.83 1.61
CA GLU A 539 -20.55 15.78 1.25
C GLU A 539 -21.16 14.65 0.41
N CYS A 540 -20.26 13.90 -0.21
CA CYS A 540 -20.58 12.64 -0.87
C CYS A 540 -19.84 11.50 -0.17
N LEU A 541 -20.59 10.45 0.21
CA LEU A 541 -20.06 9.26 0.85
C LEU A 541 -20.21 8.07 -0.10
N PHE A 542 -19.21 7.18 -0.09
CA PHE A 542 -19.23 5.95 -0.86
C PHE A 542 -19.12 4.74 0.06
N GLY A 543 -20.03 3.79 -0.09
CA GLY A 543 -19.99 2.53 0.63
C GLY A 543 -20.22 1.35 -0.29
N TRP A 544 -19.69 0.22 0.09
CA TRP A 544 -19.90 -1.02 -0.62
C TRP A 544 -19.70 -2.24 0.28
N THR A 545 -20.26 -3.36 -0.14
CA THR A 545 -20.01 -4.67 0.46
C THR A 545 -20.04 -5.74 -0.62
N THR A 546 -19.29 -6.81 -0.40
CA THR A 546 -19.26 -7.97 -1.30
C THR A 546 -19.44 -9.26 -0.53
N MET A 547 -20.16 -10.20 -1.14
CA MET A 547 -20.30 -11.54 -0.59
C MET A 547 -20.63 -12.55 -1.70
N PRO A 548 -20.25 -13.81 -1.56
CA PRO A 548 -20.68 -14.86 -2.48
C PRO A 548 -22.19 -15.09 -2.40
N VAL A 549 -22.80 -15.31 -3.56
CA VAL A 549 -24.16 -15.83 -3.65
C VAL A 549 -24.16 -17.31 -3.35
N LEU A 550 -24.93 -17.74 -2.37
CA LEU A 550 -25.11 -19.13 -2.00
C LEU A 550 -26.31 -19.72 -2.73
N SER A 551 -26.17 -20.91 -3.27
CA SER A 551 -27.33 -21.73 -3.60
C SER A 551 -28.12 -22.08 -2.34
N ARG A 552 -29.41 -22.35 -2.47
CA ARG A 552 -30.24 -22.80 -1.35
C ARG A 552 -29.67 -24.05 -0.66
N ARG A 553 -29.02 -24.94 -1.44
CA ARG A 553 -28.36 -26.13 -0.88
C ARG A 553 -27.15 -25.75 0.00
N GLN A 554 -26.33 -24.81 -0.46
CA GLN A 554 -25.19 -24.33 0.32
C GLN A 554 -25.65 -23.61 1.59
N ALA A 555 -26.71 -22.79 1.50
CA ALA A 555 -27.30 -22.13 2.66
C ALA A 555 -27.80 -23.15 3.70
N ALA A 556 -28.49 -24.21 3.25
CA ALA A 556 -28.91 -25.30 4.13
C ALA A 556 -27.73 -26.03 4.79
N GLN A 557 -26.59 -26.20 4.08
CA GLN A 557 -25.37 -26.75 4.68
C GLN A 557 -24.81 -25.83 5.76
N VAL A 558 -24.82 -24.52 5.54
CA VAL A 558 -24.40 -23.54 6.55
C VAL A 558 -25.34 -23.60 7.77
N ASP A 559 -26.66 -23.74 7.58
CA ASP A 559 -27.61 -23.86 8.67
C ASP A 559 -27.30 -25.11 9.54
N VAL A 560 -26.97 -26.24 8.91
CA VAL A 560 -26.56 -27.47 9.63
C VAL A 560 -25.27 -27.25 10.41
N LEU A 561 -24.26 -26.63 9.79
CA LEU A 561 -22.96 -26.36 10.44
C LEU A 561 -23.10 -25.37 11.60
N CYS A 562 -23.94 -24.35 11.45
CA CYS A 562 -24.23 -23.41 12.54
C CYS A 562 -24.98 -24.10 13.68
N GLY A 563 -25.93 -24.98 13.37
CA GLY A 563 -26.61 -25.80 14.36
C GLY A 563 -25.65 -26.74 15.14
N LEU A 564 -24.72 -27.37 14.43
CA LEU A 564 -23.64 -28.17 15.06
C LEU A 564 -22.73 -27.32 15.95
N ARG A 565 -22.36 -26.12 15.49
CA ARG A 565 -21.60 -25.17 16.30
C ARG A 565 -22.33 -24.85 17.60
N ASP A 566 -23.60 -24.51 17.51
CA ASP A 566 -24.38 -24.12 18.67
C ASP A 566 -24.53 -25.28 19.67
N LEU A 567 -24.64 -26.53 19.15
CA LEU A 567 -24.60 -27.75 19.97
C LEU A 567 -23.24 -27.93 20.64
N VAL A 568 -22.14 -27.72 19.92
CA VAL A 568 -20.78 -27.82 20.50
C VAL A 568 -20.59 -26.77 21.59
N ILE A 569 -20.99 -25.51 21.32
CA ILE A 569 -20.90 -24.45 22.32
C ILE A 569 -21.73 -24.76 23.57
N ALA A 570 -22.92 -25.32 23.39
CA ALA A 570 -23.77 -25.73 24.51
C ALA A 570 -23.20 -26.94 25.28
N ALA A 571 -22.52 -27.86 24.58
CA ALA A 571 -21.92 -29.04 25.16
C ALA A 571 -20.58 -28.79 25.86
N VAL A 572 -19.85 -27.74 25.51
CA VAL A 572 -18.53 -27.45 26.10
C VAL A 572 -18.54 -27.41 27.63
N PRO A 573 -19.52 -26.77 28.30
CA PRO A 573 -19.59 -26.80 29.76
C PRO A 573 -19.80 -28.20 30.35
N ALA A 574 -20.44 -29.11 29.60
CA ALA A 574 -20.67 -30.49 30.03
C ALA A 574 -19.46 -31.40 29.77
N LEU A 575 -18.65 -31.05 28.76
CA LEU A 575 -17.43 -31.78 28.40
C LEU A 575 -16.21 -31.37 29.21
N VAL A 576 -16.20 -30.13 29.70
CA VAL A 576 -15.10 -29.57 30.47
C VAL A 576 -15.67 -28.93 31.74
N PRO A 577 -15.34 -29.43 32.95
CA PRO A 577 -15.77 -28.84 34.20
C PRO A 577 -15.42 -27.33 34.24
N THR A 578 -16.39 -26.50 34.62
CA THR A 578 -16.30 -25.05 34.56
C THR A 578 -15.17 -24.44 35.40
N ALA A 579 -14.72 -25.12 36.44
CA ALA A 579 -13.59 -24.71 37.27
C ALA A 579 -12.23 -24.92 36.62
N GLU A 580 -12.16 -25.64 35.51
CA GLU A 580 -10.91 -26.11 34.91
C GLU A 580 -10.75 -25.67 33.44
N VAL A 581 -11.59 -24.79 32.93
CA VAL A 581 -11.45 -24.14 31.63
C VAL A 581 -10.32 -23.10 31.70
N GLY A 582 -9.19 -23.51 32.23
CA GLY A 582 -7.99 -22.73 32.38
C GLY A 582 -6.82 -23.36 31.64
N VAL A 583 -5.71 -22.70 31.69
CA VAL A 583 -4.44 -23.17 31.16
C VAL A 583 -4.13 -24.55 31.77
N GLY A 584 -4.09 -25.59 30.94
CA GLY A 584 -3.68 -26.95 31.36
C GLY A 584 -4.65 -28.07 31.05
N ASN A 585 -5.92 -27.83 30.75
CA ASN A 585 -6.89 -28.89 30.44
C ASN A 585 -6.98 -29.22 28.95
N ARG A 586 -6.72 -30.45 28.63
CA ARG A 586 -6.90 -30.99 27.28
C ARG A 586 -8.38 -31.35 27.03
N PRO A 587 -8.89 -31.09 25.78
CA PRO A 587 -8.22 -30.49 24.66
C PRO A 587 -8.12 -28.97 24.72
N PHE A 588 -8.89 -28.27 25.55
CA PHE A 588 -9.01 -26.82 25.58
C PHE A 588 -7.94 -26.11 26.43
N GLY A 589 -7.09 -26.83 27.10
CA GLY A 589 -5.93 -26.32 27.82
C GLY A 589 -4.63 -26.30 27.00
N ASP A 590 -4.63 -26.87 25.81
CA ASP A 590 -3.48 -26.82 24.91
C ASP A 590 -3.49 -25.46 24.17
N PRO A 591 -2.39 -24.68 24.21
CA PRO A 591 -2.31 -23.38 23.53
C PRO A 591 -2.65 -23.42 22.03
N ARG A 592 -2.51 -24.57 21.38
CA ARG A 592 -2.92 -24.75 19.98
C ARG A 592 -4.42 -24.58 19.76
N TRP A 593 -5.22 -24.75 20.81
CA TRP A 593 -6.67 -24.63 20.79
C TRP A 593 -7.19 -23.24 21.22
N ASP A 594 -6.29 -22.38 21.72
CA ASP A 594 -6.68 -21.05 22.19
C ASP A 594 -7.40 -20.20 21.13
N PRO A 595 -6.94 -20.14 19.87
CA PRO A 595 -7.64 -19.40 18.83
C PRO A 595 -9.04 -19.95 18.55
N VAL A 596 -9.20 -21.28 18.67
CA VAL A 596 -10.47 -21.98 18.44
C VAL A 596 -11.42 -21.72 19.61
N ARG A 597 -10.96 -21.88 20.83
CA ARG A 597 -11.72 -21.61 22.06
C ARG A 597 -12.21 -20.16 22.09
N ASP A 598 -11.34 -19.19 21.77
CA ASP A 598 -11.67 -17.78 21.74
C ASP A 598 -12.64 -17.45 20.60
N GLY A 599 -12.50 -18.13 19.47
CA GLY A 599 -13.44 -18.05 18.36
C GLY A 599 -14.84 -18.58 18.71
N LEU A 600 -14.91 -19.67 19.48
CA LEU A 600 -16.19 -20.24 19.94
C LEU A 600 -16.89 -19.37 20.97
N ARG A 601 -16.15 -18.69 21.85
CA ARG A 601 -16.69 -17.83 22.93
C ARG A 601 -17.15 -16.47 22.47
N LYS A 602 -16.59 -15.94 21.39
CA LYS A 602 -17.00 -14.64 20.85
C LYS A 602 -18.33 -14.79 20.14
N PRO A 603 -19.30 -13.88 20.37
CA PRO A 603 -20.47 -13.79 19.49
C PRO A 603 -19.98 -13.68 18.07
N MET A 604 -20.42 -14.56 17.19
CA MET A 604 -20.00 -14.50 15.81
C MET A 604 -20.77 -13.38 15.11
N ALA A 605 -20.24 -12.14 15.18
CA ALA A 605 -20.59 -11.13 14.21
C ALA A 605 -19.87 -11.50 12.91
N VAL A 606 -20.53 -12.28 12.09
CA VAL A 606 -19.97 -12.67 10.79
C VAL A 606 -20.67 -11.85 9.73
N ASP A 607 -19.94 -10.91 9.19
CA ASP A 607 -20.47 -9.99 8.18
C ASP A 607 -20.35 -10.56 6.74
N THR A 608 -19.67 -11.70 6.56
CA THR A 608 -19.43 -12.25 5.22
C THR A 608 -19.51 -13.79 5.21
N PHE A 609 -19.98 -14.35 4.10
CA PHE A 609 -19.97 -15.81 3.84
C PHE A 609 -18.56 -16.43 4.01
N ARG A 610 -17.52 -15.68 3.67
CA ARG A 610 -16.14 -16.12 3.81
C ARG A 610 -15.79 -16.47 5.27
N GLU A 611 -16.20 -15.65 6.22
CA GLU A 611 -16.02 -15.92 7.64
C GLU A 611 -16.83 -17.12 8.09
N VAL A 612 -18.07 -17.27 7.60
CA VAL A 612 -18.92 -18.42 7.90
C VAL A 612 -18.24 -19.72 7.46
N LEU A 613 -17.70 -19.75 6.23
CA LEU A 613 -17.04 -20.96 5.71
C LEU A 613 -15.76 -21.30 6.49
N ILE A 614 -14.95 -20.31 6.83
CA ILE A 614 -13.72 -20.53 7.60
C ILE A 614 -14.07 -21.08 8.98
N ARG A 615 -15.07 -20.50 9.65
CA ARG A 615 -15.50 -20.97 10.97
C ARG A 615 -16.21 -22.31 10.91
N ALA A 616 -16.97 -22.60 9.86
CA ALA A 616 -17.54 -23.91 9.62
C ALA A 616 -16.46 -24.98 9.39
N ASP A 617 -15.41 -24.68 8.61
CA ASP A 617 -14.26 -25.58 8.42
C ASP A 617 -13.49 -25.78 9.73
N GLN A 618 -13.27 -24.75 10.51
CA GLN A 618 -12.66 -24.86 11.84
C GLN A 618 -13.49 -25.75 12.77
N LEU A 619 -14.81 -25.57 12.79
CA LEU A 619 -15.72 -26.41 13.58
C LEU A 619 -15.75 -27.84 13.10
N ALA A 620 -15.72 -28.10 11.79
CA ALA A 620 -15.64 -29.43 11.22
C ALA A 620 -14.34 -30.14 11.58
N ARG A 621 -13.22 -29.43 11.60
CA ARG A 621 -11.92 -29.97 12.06
C ARG A 621 -11.91 -30.29 13.54
N ILE A 622 -12.53 -29.45 14.37
CA ILE A 622 -12.70 -29.69 15.80
C ILE A 622 -13.55 -30.95 16.01
N ALA A 623 -14.72 -31.03 15.35
CA ALA A 623 -15.60 -32.17 15.45
C ALA A 623 -14.90 -33.46 15.00
N ALA A 624 -14.13 -33.42 13.91
CA ALA A 624 -13.33 -34.56 13.44
C ALA A 624 -12.25 -34.98 14.46
N ALA A 625 -11.57 -34.01 15.09
CA ALA A 625 -10.57 -34.28 16.12
C ALA A 625 -11.21 -34.95 17.37
N PHE A 626 -12.39 -34.50 17.80
CA PHE A 626 -13.14 -35.13 18.89
C PHE A 626 -13.57 -36.56 18.57
N VAL A 627 -14.03 -36.83 17.34
CA VAL A 627 -14.41 -38.19 16.90
C VAL A 627 -13.19 -39.11 16.87
N HIS A 628 -12.03 -38.62 16.42
CA HIS A 628 -10.78 -39.38 16.42
C HIS A 628 -10.30 -39.72 17.84
N GLN A 629 -10.33 -38.75 18.75
CA GLN A 629 -9.92 -38.96 20.14
C GLN A 629 -10.84 -39.97 20.86
N GLY A 630 -12.14 -39.86 20.67
CA GLY A 630 -13.09 -40.83 21.24
C GLY A 630 -12.94 -42.23 20.68
N GLN A 631 -12.37 -42.40 19.46
CA GLN A 631 -12.05 -43.71 18.90
C GLN A 631 -10.72 -44.30 19.41
N GLU A 632 -9.75 -43.45 19.77
CA GLU A 632 -8.48 -43.85 20.38
C GLU A 632 -8.64 -44.22 21.87
N GLU A 633 -9.52 -43.53 22.60
CA GLU A 633 -9.84 -43.85 23.99
C GLU A 633 -10.77 -45.09 24.13
N ALA A 634 -11.43 -45.52 23.05
CA ALA A 634 -12.27 -46.70 22.99
C ALA A 634 -11.52 -47.97 22.51
N ARG A 635 -10.25 -47.83 22.14
CA ARG A 635 -9.33 -48.94 21.83
C ARG A 635 -8.34 -49.15 22.97
#